data_19d8536e130e72bbb09a42c2bc4fba56
#
_entry.id   19d8536e130e72bbb09a42c2bc4fba56
#
_cell.length_a   1.000
_cell.length_b   1.000
_cell.length_c   1.000
_cell.angle_alpha   90.00
_cell.angle_beta   90.00
_cell.angle_gamma   90.00
#
_symmetry.space_group_name_H-M   'P 1'
#
loop_
_entity.id
_entity.type
_entity.pdbx_description
1 polymer ?
#
loop_
_entity_poly.entity_id
_entity_poly.type
_entity_poly.pdbx_seq_one_letter_code
_entity_poly.pdbx_strand_id
1 'polypeptide(L)'
;MDVKDKKKKLTLKNFSGSAAAISSYAKSSGNKSVLVEKKKNRSLDINQSVEKPKISLAPQDAVKPKILTKEDTVKAQKSAQEWARKKIQEELEIDNSKKLIKKTYGKKREYKLTLSTALTDADEDEKTRSLASFKRAREKEKKLVQETDDSKVEVKKVSREISVPNLITIQELANRMAEKASAIIKFLFEKNVKVTINHTIDRDTAEYIVGSFGHKVVKDNQIDDELSKLKKSKEEEDTFSRPPVVTVMGHVDHGKTSLLDALRETNVVATEHGGITQHIGAYQVFTDNNKWMTFIDTPGHAAFTEMRARGSKITDIVVLVVAANDGIKPQTIEAIQHAKAAKVPIIVAINKCDIHGVDKQKVRNQLLEHELVVEELGGDVQCIEISALKKTNLDKLKEAIILQAEILNHKTNPNVPAQGIVIESKLDKGKGPVSTILITRGTLKKGDFFVSGLQWGKIRAMNNFRGELVNEATPSMPVEIIGLTGVSEAGDDFLVLDSESKAKEINKHRIDQGKSKKTSALLKKNDVFGDVNKQKELSIIIKSDVHGSAEALSNAILKIQHDEVKPVIVLSSVGAITETDVSLAKASNAVLIGFNIKPNKEAKDLATKLGVNVLYFNIIYEAIEHITKALSGLLAPEINEQILGQCEILQVFKSSKVGKVAGIKVTDGSIVNNSDVRIVRDGSVVYTGKIISLYREKNEVKEIKAGLEGGVAFKDFLDFKEKDIIEVFSVVQSARTIN
;
A
#
# COMPACT_ATOMS: atom_id res chain seq x y z
N MET A 1 -60.02 -12.07 -17.15
CA MET A 1 -60.07 -11.48 -18.51
C MET A 1 -58.63 -11.26 -18.95
N ASP A 2 -58.16 -12.21 -19.76
CA ASP A 2 -56.81 -12.25 -20.28
C ASP A 2 -56.63 -11.28 -21.43
N VAL A 3 -55.60 -10.46 -21.38
CA VAL A 3 -55.13 -9.73 -22.55
C VAL A 3 -53.69 -10.21 -22.85
N LYS A 4 -53.60 -11.08 -23.86
CA LYS A 4 -52.36 -11.57 -24.44
C LYS A 4 -51.76 -10.49 -25.31
N ASP A 5 -50.61 -9.93 -24.89
CA ASP A 5 -49.74 -9.10 -25.72
C ASP A 5 -48.96 -9.94 -26.71
N LYS A 6 -49.33 -9.88 -27.99
CA LYS A 6 -48.61 -10.45 -29.13
C LYS A 6 -47.42 -9.57 -29.48
N LYS A 7 -46.21 -9.97 -29.11
CA LYS A 7 -44.98 -9.40 -29.65
C LYS A 7 -44.83 -9.71 -31.14
N LYS A 8 -45.00 -8.71 -32.02
CA LYS A 8 -44.68 -8.79 -33.44
C LYS A 8 -43.16 -8.67 -33.61
N LYS A 9 -42.51 -9.74 -34.08
CA LYS A 9 -41.14 -9.71 -34.58
C LYS A 9 -41.13 -9.01 -35.95
N LEU A 10 -40.47 -7.85 -36.04
CA LEU A 10 -40.18 -7.18 -37.31
C LEU A 10 -38.90 -7.77 -37.90
N THR A 11 -39.06 -8.52 -38.99
CA THR A 11 -37.94 -8.98 -39.83
C THR A 11 -37.61 -7.89 -40.83
N LEU A 12 -36.41 -7.33 -40.72
CA LEU A 12 -35.83 -6.38 -41.69
C LEU A 12 -35.38 -7.13 -42.95
N LYS A 13 -36.27 -7.20 -43.98
CA LYS A 13 -35.86 -7.45 -45.34
C LYS A 13 -36.26 -6.22 -46.19
N ASN A 14 -35.26 -5.67 -46.90
CA ASN A 14 -35.37 -4.63 -47.91
C ASN A 14 -35.67 -3.19 -47.44
N PHE A 15 -34.64 -2.46 -46.99
CA PHE A 15 -34.61 -1.01 -47.07
C PHE A 15 -33.29 -0.56 -47.67
N SER A 16 -33.30 -0.17 -48.93
CA SER A 16 -32.28 0.59 -49.62
C SER A 16 -32.73 2.04 -49.65
N GLY A 17 -32.30 2.83 -48.66
CA GLY A 17 -32.55 4.26 -48.61
C GLY A 17 -31.46 5.01 -47.86
N SER A 18 -31.12 6.19 -48.32
CA SER A 18 -30.03 7.02 -47.80
C SER A 18 -30.28 7.51 -46.38
N ALA A 19 -29.22 7.71 -45.59
CA ALA A 19 -29.24 8.10 -44.18
C ALA A 19 -30.05 9.38 -43.84
N ALA A 20 -30.38 10.21 -44.84
CA ALA A 20 -31.17 11.43 -44.65
C ALA A 20 -32.67 11.16 -44.43
N ALA A 21 -33.22 10.04 -44.96
CA ALA A 21 -34.64 9.68 -44.82
C ALA A 21 -34.98 9.09 -43.41
N ILE A 22 -33.99 8.61 -42.68
CA ILE A 22 -34.20 7.99 -41.35
C ILE A 22 -34.29 9.05 -40.26
N SER A 23 -33.63 10.20 -40.43
CA SER A 23 -33.64 11.31 -39.45
C SER A 23 -34.99 12.06 -39.39
N SER A 24 -35.76 12.07 -40.46
CA SER A 24 -37.07 12.76 -40.48
C SER A 24 -38.20 11.94 -39.86
N TYR A 25 -38.06 10.60 -39.84
CA TYR A 25 -39.08 9.72 -39.27
C TYR A 25 -39.05 9.63 -37.74
N ALA A 26 -37.87 9.87 -37.14
CA ALA A 26 -37.63 9.82 -35.69
C ALA A 26 -38.17 11.03 -34.90
N LYS A 27 -38.57 12.11 -35.62
CA LYS A 27 -39.03 13.36 -34.98
C LYS A 27 -40.55 13.43 -34.81
N SER A 28 -41.31 12.48 -35.30
CA SER A 28 -42.79 12.54 -35.30
C SER A 28 -43.51 11.56 -34.39
N SER A 29 -42.79 10.67 -33.70
CA SER A 29 -43.44 9.77 -32.71
C SER A 29 -42.62 9.69 -31.44
N GLY A 30 -43.16 10.14 -30.33
CA GLY A 30 -42.54 10.29 -29.03
C GLY A 30 -42.27 8.96 -28.30
N ASN A 31 -41.65 7.99 -28.92
CA ASN A 31 -41.23 6.74 -28.31
C ASN A 31 -39.72 6.55 -28.46
N LYS A 32 -39.06 6.18 -27.35
CA LYS A 32 -37.65 5.92 -27.20
C LYS A 32 -37.12 4.99 -28.30
N SER A 33 -36.33 5.52 -29.23
CA SER A 33 -35.62 4.73 -30.23
C SER A 33 -34.20 4.35 -29.74
N VAL A 34 -33.87 3.06 -29.86
CA VAL A 34 -32.51 2.54 -29.59
C VAL A 34 -31.73 2.58 -30.92
N LEU A 35 -30.67 3.38 -30.98
CA LEU A 35 -29.73 3.40 -32.07
C LEU A 35 -28.77 2.21 -31.96
N VAL A 36 -28.80 1.31 -32.94
CA VAL A 36 -27.82 0.22 -33.08
C VAL A 36 -26.81 0.62 -34.14
N GLU A 37 -25.63 1.01 -33.73
CA GLU A 37 -24.47 1.23 -34.62
C GLU A 37 -23.88 -0.12 -35.06
N LYS A 38 -23.89 -0.37 -36.38
CA LYS A 38 -23.23 -1.52 -36.98
C LYS A 38 -21.78 -1.13 -37.33
N LYS A 39 -20.82 -1.58 -36.56
CA LYS A 39 -19.39 -1.42 -36.83
C LYS A 39 -19.04 -2.09 -38.17
N LYS A 40 -18.77 -1.31 -39.23
CA LYS A 40 -18.14 -1.79 -40.44
C LYS A 40 -16.66 -1.99 -40.19
N ASN A 41 -16.17 -3.16 -40.49
CA ASN A 41 -14.72 -3.41 -40.58
C ASN A 41 -14.13 -2.52 -41.68
N ARG A 42 -13.27 -1.60 -41.32
CA ARG A 42 -12.47 -0.83 -42.24
C ARG A 42 -11.28 -1.69 -42.69
N SER A 43 -11.30 -2.13 -43.93
CA SER A 43 -10.08 -2.42 -44.68
C SER A 43 -9.34 -1.10 -44.90
N LEU A 44 -8.07 -1.09 -44.58
CA LEU A 44 -7.18 0.05 -44.83
C LEU A 44 -6.93 0.19 -46.33
N ASP A 45 -7.65 1.06 -46.99
CA ASP A 45 -7.24 1.65 -48.28
C ASP A 45 -6.48 2.94 -47.98
N ILE A 46 -5.15 2.87 -48.13
CA ILE A 46 -4.25 4.02 -48.12
C ILE A 46 -4.24 4.59 -49.53
N ASN A 47 -5.02 5.63 -49.80
CA ASN A 47 -4.78 6.58 -50.87
C ASN A 47 -5.64 7.83 -50.66
N GLN A 48 -5.03 8.90 -50.14
CA GLN A 48 -5.32 10.28 -50.56
C GLN A 48 -4.25 11.24 -50.01
N SER A 49 -3.39 11.61 -50.94
CA SER A 49 -2.82 12.92 -51.27
C SER A 49 -2.65 13.97 -50.17
N VAL A 50 -1.41 14.21 -49.82
CA VAL A 50 -0.91 15.48 -49.29
C VAL A 50 0.08 16.02 -50.33
N GLU A 51 -0.20 17.18 -50.93
CA GLU A 51 0.69 17.92 -51.84
C GLU A 51 2.01 18.29 -51.16
N LYS A 52 3.12 17.98 -51.83
CA LYS A 52 4.46 18.52 -51.57
C LYS A 52 5.03 19.16 -52.84
N PRO A 53 5.85 20.19 -52.73
CA PRO A 53 6.32 20.99 -53.87
C PRO A 53 7.30 20.22 -54.74
N LYS A 54 7.24 20.53 -56.03
CA LYS A 54 8.00 19.95 -57.16
C LYS A 54 9.50 20.27 -57.04
N ILE A 55 10.32 19.23 -57.10
CA ILE A 55 11.70 19.31 -57.59
C ILE A 55 11.84 18.27 -58.71
N SER A 56 12.23 18.74 -59.90
CA SER A 56 12.42 17.96 -61.11
C SER A 56 13.72 17.19 -61.10
N LEU A 57 13.67 15.88 -61.37
CA LEU A 57 14.81 15.10 -61.90
C LEU A 57 14.27 13.95 -62.75
N ALA A 58 14.98 13.70 -63.87
CA ALA A 58 14.63 12.92 -65.05
C ALA A 58 14.47 11.39 -64.79
N PRO A 59 13.87 10.64 -65.71
CA PRO A 59 13.37 9.28 -65.50
C PRO A 59 14.46 8.22 -65.63
N GLN A 60 14.48 7.25 -64.78
CA GLN A 60 15.16 5.97 -65.00
C GLN A 60 14.15 4.82 -64.88
N ASP A 61 14.35 3.85 -65.68
CA ASP A 61 13.55 2.74 -66.13
C ASP A 61 12.89 1.87 -65.09
N ALA A 62 11.65 1.49 -65.34
CA ALA A 62 10.85 0.53 -64.61
C ALA A 62 11.40 -0.90 -64.75
N VAL A 63 11.89 -1.50 -63.65
CA VAL A 63 12.19 -2.93 -63.57
C VAL A 63 10.96 -3.67 -63.03
N LYS A 64 10.38 -4.54 -63.90
CA LYS A 64 9.30 -5.47 -63.50
C LYS A 64 9.78 -6.49 -62.44
N PRO A 65 8.96 -6.92 -61.52
CA PRO A 65 9.36 -7.94 -60.53
C PRO A 65 9.55 -9.29 -61.24
N LYS A 66 10.79 -9.85 -61.15
CA LYS A 66 11.10 -11.20 -61.58
C LYS A 66 10.46 -12.22 -60.60
N ILE A 67 9.69 -13.15 -61.16
CA ILE A 67 9.20 -14.32 -60.47
C ILE A 67 10.42 -15.21 -60.18
N LEU A 68 10.74 -15.39 -58.88
CA LEU A 68 11.83 -16.25 -58.39
C LEU A 68 11.51 -17.72 -58.74
N THR A 69 12.41 -18.36 -59.51
CA THR A 69 12.31 -19.80 -59.83
C THR A 69 12.70 -20.64 -58.60
N LYS A 70 12.27 -21.94 -58.56
CA LYS A 70 12.58 -22.86 -57.48
C LYS A 70 14.10 -22.99 -57.18
N GLU A 71 14.95 -22.70 -58.16
CA GLU A 71 16.42 -22.74 -58.01
C GLU A 71 16.95 -21.54 -57.20
N ASP A 72 16.34 -20.34 -57.35
CA ASP A 72 16.76 -19.14 -56.62
C ASP A 72 16.39 -19.26 -55.15
N THR A 73 15.27 -19.90 -54.79
CA THR A 73 14.90 -20.17 -53.38
C THR A 73 15.83 -21.18 -52.71
N VAL A 74 16.30 -22.19 -53.45
CA VAL A 74 17.28 -23.18 -52.95
C VAL A 74 18.66 -22.54 -52.72
N LYS A 75 19.08 -21.64 -53.61
CA LYS A 75 20.34 -20.87 -53.42
C LYS A 75 20.27 -19.93 -52.23
N ALA A 76 19.14 -19.23 -52.04
CA ALA A 76 18.92 -18.36 -50.88
C ALA A 76 18.88 -19.14 -49.56
N GLN A 77 18.29 -20.36 -49.52
CA GLN A 77 18.32 -21.23 -48.35
C GLN A 77 19.72 -21.78 -48.03
N LYS A 78 20.52 -22.11 -49.04
CA LYS A 78 21.91 -22.54 -48.82
C LYS A 78 22.79 -21.41 -48.27
N SER A 79 22.67 -20.19 -48.83
CA SER A 79 23.42 -19.04 -48.31
C SER A 79 23.01 -18.67 -46.89
N ALA A 80 21.71 -18.77 -46.52
CA ALA A 80 21.24 -18.56 -45.17
C ALA A 80 21.75 -19.63 -44.19
N GLN A 81 21.82 -20.88 -44.61
CA GLN A 81 22.42 -21.98 -43.82
C GLN A 81 23.92 -21.83 -43.62
N GLU A 82 24.68 -21.39 -44.64
CA GLU A 82 26.09 -21.08 -44.50
C GLU A 82 26.38 -19.92 -43.58
N TRP A 83 25.55 -18.86 -43.68
CA TRP A 83 25.64 -17.72 -42.75
C TRP A 83 25.35 -18.12 -41.29
N ALA A 84 24.32 -18.93 -41.08
CA ALA A 84 24.01 -19.46 -39.74
C ALA A 84 25.12 -20.36 -39.21
N ARG A 85 25.76 -21.20 -40.02
CA ARG A 85 26.91 -22.04 -39.63
C ARG A 85 28.12 -21.19 -39.27
N LYS A 86 28.45 -20.14 -40.02
CA LYS A 86 29.52 -19.18 -39.69
C LYS A 86 29.27 -18.49 -38.38
N LYS A 87 28.05 -18.03 -38.13
CA LYS A 87 27.70 -17.38 -36.86
C LYS A 87 27.82 -18.29 -35.65
N ILE A 88 27.40 -19.55 -35.76
CA ILE A 88 27.55 -20.57 -34.71
C ILE A 88 29.05 -20.87 -34.46
N GLN A 89 29.87 -20.86 -35.52
CA GLN A 89 31.30 -21.10 -35.40
C GLN A 89 32.03 -19.93 -34.71
N GLU A 90 31.66 -18.69 -35.01
CA GLU A 90 32.13 -17.51 -34.30
C GLU A 90 31.71 -17.48 -32.81
N GLU A 91 30.47 -17.88 -32.50
CA GLU A 91 30.00 -18.00 -31.10
C GLU A 91 30.73 -19.11 -30.34
N LEU A 92 31.06 -20.24 -30.99
CA LEU A 92 31.86 -21.32 -30.39
C LEU A 92 33.32 -20.95 -30.19
N GLU A 93 33.91 -20.12 -31.05
CA GLU A 93 35.28 -19.58 -30.85
C GLU A 93 35.33 -18.57 -29.71
N ILE A 94 34.29 -17.74 -29.56
CA ILE A 94 34.13 -16.79 -28.44
C ILE A 94 33.94 -17.55 -27.11
N ASP A 95 33.20 -18.64 -27.11
CA ASP A 95 32.97 -19.45 -25.90
C ASP A 95 34.19 -20.29 -25.52
N ASN A 96 34.97 -20.76 -26.50
CA ASN A 96 36.24 -21.44 -26.25
C ASN A 96 37.34 -20.47 -25.75
N SER A 97 37.38 -19.24 -26.25
CA SER A 97 38.29 -18.22 -25.71
C SER A 97 37.91 -17.83 -24.27
N LYS A 98 36.63 -17.78 -23.93
CA LYS A 98 36.16 -17.57 -22.55
C LYS A 98 36.44 -18.74 -21.62
N LYS A 99 36.46 -19.98 -22.11
CA LYS A 99 36.84 -21.19 -21.34
C LYS A 99 38.36 -21.30 -21.10
N LEU A 100 39.19 -20.80 -22.00
CA LEU A 100 40.65 -20.74 -21.80
C LEU A 100 41.04 -19.68 -20.75
N ILE A 101 40.35 -18.56 -20.72
CA ILE A 101 40.58 -17.52 -19.69
C ILE A 101 40.11 -17.97 -18.29
N LYS A 102 39.10 -18.86 -18.19
CA LYS A 102 38.63 -19.42 -16.91
C LYS A 102 39.57 -20.50 -16.32
N LYS A 103 40.49 -21.09 -17.09
CA LYS A 103 41.40 -22.13 -16.60
C LYS A 103 42.69 -21.60 -15.95
N THR A 104 42.98 -20.30 -16.11
CA THR A 104 44.24 -19.70 -15.61
C THR A 104 44.07 -18.94 -14.28
N TYR A 105 42.86 -18.78 -13.78
CA TYR A 105 42.63 -18.19 -12.45
C TYR A 105 42.07 -19.24 -11.49
N GLY A 106 42.93 -19.75 -10.63
CA GLY A 106 42.59 -20.65 -9.54
C GLY A 106 41.54 -20.08 -8.62
N LYS A 107 40.68 -20.96 -8.12
CA LYS A 107 39.60 -20.71 -7.15
C LYS A 107 40.06 -19.80 -6.01
N LYS A 108 39.74 -18.51 -6.05
CA LYS A 108 39.67 -17.67 -4.86
C LYS A 108 38.18 -17.54 -4.48
N ARG A 109 37.87 -18.03 -3.28
CA ARG A 109 36.55 -17.88 -2.64
C ARG A 109 36.22 -16.39 -2.57
N GLU A 110 35.06 -15.99 -3.09
CA GLU A 110 34.49 -14.67 -2.88
C GLU A 110 34.04 -14.58 -1.41
N TYR A 111 34.78 -13.84 -0.61
CA TYR A 111 34.30 -13.41 0.70
C TYR A 111 33.49 -12.12 0.50
N LYS A 112 32.19 -12.18 0.78
CA LYS A 112 31.36 -11.01 0.98
C LYS A 112 31.83 -10.35 2.28
N LEU A 113 32.47 -9.21 2.21
CA LEU A 113 32.82 -8.38 3.37
C LEU A 113 31.56 -7.70 3.89
N THR A 114 30.99 -8.22 4.97
CA THR A 114 30.05 -7.51 5.83
C THR A 114 30.81 -6.75 6.91
N LEU A 115 30.25 -5.64 7.36
CA LEU A 115 30.86 -4.76 8.39
C LEU A 115 31.20 -5.50 9.70
N SER A 116 30.60 -6.66 9.95
CA SER A 116 30.86 -7.49 11.13
C SER A 116 32.18 -8.28 11.05
N THR A 117 32.66 -8.63 9.83
CA THR A 117 33.89 -9.38 9.66
C THR A 117 35.14 -8.50 9.88
N ALA A 118 35.00 -7.16 9.88
CA ALA A 118 36.06 -6.22 10.18
C ALA A 118 36.31 -6.02 11.69
N LEU A 119 35.44 -6.62 12.54
CA LEU A 119 35.51 -6.44 14.00
C LEU A 119 35.98 -7.68 14.79
N THR A 120 36.19 -8.85 14.14
CA THR A 120 36.45 -10.12 14.87
C THR A 120 37.78 -10.83 14.57
N ASP A 121 38.59 -10.34 13.63
CA ASP A 121 39.93 -10.94 13.44
C ASP A 121 41.00 -9.97 13.94
N ALA A 122 41.26 -10.03 15.24
CA ALA A 122 42.50 -9.61 15.84
C ALA A 122 43.46 -10.84 15.81
N ASP A 123 44.36 -10.86 14.84
CA ASP A 123 45.76 -11.14 15.02
C ASP A 123 46.45 -11.35 13.65
N GLU A 124 47.56 -10.65 13.55
CA GLU A 124 48.60 -10.73 12.55
C GLU A 124 48.43 -10.02 11.18
N ASP A 125 49.12 -8.89 11.12
CA ASP A 125 49.71 -8.22 9.95
C ASP A 125 48.83 -7.59 8.86
N GLU A 126 48.98 -6.26 8.79
CA GLU A 126 48.43 -5.27 7.86
C GLU A 126 47.02 -4.76 8.20
N LYS A 127 46.98 -3.77 9.09
CA LYS A 127 45.81 -2.94 9.41
C LYS A 127 45.27 -2.22 8.19
N THR A 128 44.27 -2.82 7.52
CA THR A 128 43.42 -2.10 6.59
C THR A 128 42.60 -1.10 7.37
N ARG A 129 42.76 0.20 7.12
CA ARG A 129 42.03 1.28 7.79
C ARG A 129 40.55 1.25 7.38
N SER A 130 39.67 1.27 8.36
CA SER A 130 38.21 1.36 8.13
C SER A 130 37.83 2.73 7.55
N LEU A 131 36.67 2.85 6.88
CA LEU A 131 36.13 4.13 6.40
C LEU A 131 36.03 5.20 7.50
N ALA A 132 35.85 4.80 8.76
CA ALA A 132 35.90 5.70 9.91
C ALA A 132 37.28 6.26 10.19
N SER A 133 38.37 5.50 9.94
CA SER A 133 39.75 5.99 10.04
C SER A 133 40.08 6.94 8.91
N PHE A 134 39.45 6.76 7.73
CA PHE A 134 39.57 7.66 6.60
C PHE A 134 38.92 9.03 6.90
N LYS A 135 37.81 9.05 7.60
CA LYS A 135 37.13 10.28 8.05
C LYS A 135 38.01 11.10 9.03
N ARG A 136 38.73 10.41 9.94
CA ARG A 136 39.70 11.04 10.88
C ARG A 136 40.95 11.52 10.17
N ALA A 137 41.44 10.82 9.13
CA ALA A 137 42.55 11.26 8.31
C ALA A 137 42.20 12.54 7.53
N ARG A 138 40.99 12.67 7.03
CA ARG A 138 40.44 13.87 6.36
C ARG A 138 40.46 15.11 7.25
N GLU A 139 40.12 14.97 8.53
CA GLU A 139 40.15 16.10 9.46
C GLU A 139 41.57 16.57 9.75
N LYS A 140 42.55 15.64 9.80
CA LYS A 140 43.96 15.97 9.94
C LYS A 140 44.55 16.61 8.68
N GLU A 141 44.20 16.11 7.49
CA GLU A 141 44.70 16.63 6.21
C GLU A 141 44.13 18.02 5.90
N LYS A 142 42.88 18.32 6.27
CA LYS A 142 42.30 19.67 6.21
C LYS A 142 43.08 20.68 7.09
N LYS A 143 43.65 20.25 8.19
CA LYS A 143 44.49 21.10 9.04
C LYS A 143 45.91 21.30 8.47
N LEU A 144 46.44 20.33 7.71
CA LEU A 144 47.78 20.40 7.10
C LEU A 144 47.81 21.17 5.77
N VAL A 145 46.72 21.13 4.98
CA VAL A 145 46.62 21.85 3.69
C VAL A 145 46.44 23.35 3.89
N GLN A 146 46.10 23.82 5.09
CA GLN A 146 46.10 25.28 5.41
C GLN A 146 47.52 25.88 5.64
N GLU A 147 48.56 25.05 5.67
CA GLU A 147 49.91 25.53 6.03
C GLU A 147 50.94 25.46 4.89
N THR A 148 50.62 24.98 3.67
CA THR A 148 51.61 24.93 2.56
C THR A 148 50.97 25.31 1.21
N ASP A 149 50.82 26.61 1.00
CA ASP A 149 50.71 27.20 -0.34
C ASP A 149 52.12 27.63 -0.77
N ASP A 150 52.72 26.92 -1.73
CA ASP A 150 53.58 27.48 -2.75
C ASP A 150 54.02 26.46 -3.82
N SER A 151 53.69 26.84 -5.08
CA SER A 151 54.36 26.47 -6.34
C SER A 151 54.41 25.03 -6.85
N LYS A 152 53.46 24.71 -7.78
CA LYS A 152 53.75 23.91 -9.00
C LYS A 152 52.78 24.24 -10.11
N VAL A 153 53.29 24.52 -11.31
CA VAL A 153 52.56 24.79 -12.55
C VAL A 153 51.62 23.60 -12.87
N GLU A 154 50.35 23.79 -12.71
CA GLU A 154 49.33 22.76 -13.00
C GLU A 154 48.79 22.90 -14.44
N VAL A 155 48.84 21.78 -15.17
CA VAL A 155 47.99 21.55 -16.34
C VAL A 155 46.55 21.79 -15.91
N LYS A 156 45.90 22.81 -16.46
CA LYS A 156 44.52 23.17 -16.13
C LYS A 156 43.58 21.96 -16.39
N LYS A 157 43.30 21.18 -15.36
CA LYS A 157 42.24 20.19 -15.38
C LYS A 157 40.91 20.94 -15.49
N VAL A 158 40.09 20.56 -16.44
CA VAL A 158 38.75 21.14 -16.59
C VAL A 158 37.90 20.79 -15.36
N SER A 159 37.68 21.76 -14.49
CA SER A 159 36.81 21.58 -13.34
C SER A 159 35.36 21.42 -13.82
N ARG A 160 34.72 20.36 -13.41
CA ARG A 160 33.29 20.10 -13.69
C ARG A 160 32.46 20.23 -12.41
N GLU A 161 31.24 20.65 -12.60
CA GLU A 161 30.23 20.65 -11.52
C GLU A 161 29.54 19.29 -11.50
N ILE A 162 29.60 18.59 -10.35
CA ILE A 162 29.13 17.20 -10.23
C ILE A 162 28.13 17.11 -9.08
N SER A 163 26.94 16.61 -9.38
CA SER A 163 25.96 16.27 -8.35
C SER A 163 26.27 14.91 -7.74
N VAL A 164 26.33 14.83 -6.41
CA VAL A 164 26.66 13.62 -5.66
C VAL A 164 25.46 13.22 -4.82
N PRO A 165 24.79 12.07 -5.12
CA PRO A 165 23.72 11.53 -4.30
C PRO A 165 24.25 10.95 -2.98
N ASN A 166 23.34 10.62 -2.05
CA ASN A 166 23.73 10.10 -0.73
C ASN A 166 24.50 8.77 -0.76
N LEU A 167 24.27 7.95 -1.78
CA LEU A 167 25.03 6.72 -2.05
C LEU A 167 25.31 6.67 -3.55
N ILE A 168 26.56 6.46 -3.93
CA ILE A 168 27.00 6.39 -5.33
C ILE A 168 27.99 5.25 -5.50
N THR A 169 27.95 4.54 -6.63
CA THR A 169 28.97 3.55 -6.97
C THR A 169 30.21 4.25 -7.53
N ILE A 170 31.38 3.64 -7.33
CA ILE A 170 32.67 4.19 -7.85
C ILE A 170 32.58 4.33 -9.38
N GLN A 171 31.94 3.40 -10.07
CA GLN A 171 31.75 3.48 -11.53
C GLN A 171 30.91 4.68 -11.94
N GLU A 172 29.83 4.94 -11.23
CA GLU A 172 28.93 6.06 -11.52
C GLU A 172 29.60 7.39 -11.19
N LEU A 173 30.33 7.47 -10.07
CA LEU A 173 31.13 8.65 -9.71
C LEU A 173 32.19 8.94 -10.79
N ALA A 174 32.92 7.93 -11.26
CA ALA A 174 33.88 8.05 -12.33
C ALA A 174 33.25 8.58 -13.64
N ASN A 175 32.09 8.06 -14.00
CA ASN A 175 31.34 8.53 -15.18
C ASN A 175 30.91 9.99 -15.05
N ARG A 176 30.41 10.41 -13.87
CA ARG A 176 30.02 11.80 -13.60
C ARG A 176 31.21 12.76 -13.61
N MET A 177 32.35 12.32 -13.12
CA MET A 177 33.63 13.08 -13.16
C MET A 177 34.26 13.07 -14.54
N ALA A 178 33.80 12.17 -15.47
CA ALA A 178 34.47 11.83 -16.73
C ALA A 178 35.95 11.41 -16.53
N GLU A 179 36.21 10.73 -15.42
CA GLU A 179 37.51 10.16 -15.04
C GLU A 179 37.46 8.63 -15.10
N LYS A 180 38.62 7.98 -15.18
CA LYS A 180 38.68 6.52 -15.20
C LYS A 180 38.39 5.96 -13.81
N ALA A 181 37.48 5.00 -13.68
CA ALA A 181 37.19 4.34 -12.41
C ALA A 181 38.46 3.74 -11.76
N SER A 182 39.40 3.27 -12.58
CA SER A 182 40.70 2.78 -12.12
C SER A 182 41.56 3.86 -11.42
N ALA A 183 41.42 5.14 -11.81
CA ALA A 183 42.15 6.24 -11.15
C ALA A 183 41.61 6.50 -9.74
N ILE A 184 40.27 6.43 -9.58
CA ILE A 184 39.60 6.57 -8.29
C ILE A 184 39.98 5.40 -7.37
N ILE A 185 39.96 4.16 -7.91
CA ILE A 185 40.34 2.97 -7.13
C ILE A 185 41.81 3.07 -6.69
N LYS A 186 42.70 3.53 -7.58
CA LYS A 186 44.14 3.73 -7.25
C LYS A 186 44.29 4.76 -6.14
N PHE A 187 43.58 5.90 -6.24
CA PHE A 187 43.59 6.94 -5.21
C PHE A 187 43.07 6.43 -3.85
N LEU A 188 42.03 5.62 -3.83
CA LEU A 188 41.51 5.01 -2.60
C LEU A 188 42.45 3.93 -2.06
N PHE A 189 43.12 3.18 -2.94
CA PHE A 189 44.12 2.19 -2.56
C PHE A 189 45.37 2.84 -1.92
N GLU A 190 45.83 4.00 -2.42
CA GLU A 190 46.92 4.82 -1.82
C GLU A 190 46.54 5.30 -0.40
N LYS A 191 45.26 5.40 -0.10
CA LYS A 191 44.71 5.74 1.22
C LYS A 191 44.38 4.49 2.07
N ASN A 192 44.85 3.30 1.67
CA ASN A 192 44.65 2.00 2.31
C ASN A 192 43.16 1.57 2.37
N VAL A 193 42.36 1.98 1.41
CA VAL A 193 40.94 1.56 1.28
C VAL A 193 40.80 0.61 0.10
N LYS A 194 40.60 -0.68 0.33
CA LYS A 194 40.40 -1.70 -0.71
C LYS A 194 38.95 -1.67 -1.20
N VAL A 195 38.70 -1.23 -2.42
CA VAL A 195 37.37 -1.08 -3.03
C VAL A 195 37.36 -1.69 -4.42
N THR A 196 36.17 -2.12 -4.86
CA THR A 196 35.91 -2.61 -6.21
C THR A 196 35.10 -1.59 -7.02
N ILE A 197 35.04 -1.74 -8.33
CA ILE A 197 34.32 -0.84 -9.24
C ILE A 197 32.85 -0.64 -8.84
N ASN A 198 32.21 -1.70 -8.34
CA ASN A 198 30.79 -1.69 -7.96
C ASN A 198 30.55 -1.36 -6.47
N HIS A 199 31.61 -0.98 -5.75
CA HIS A 199 31.46 -0.61 -4.34
C HIS A 199 30.72 0.72 -4.21
N THR A 200 29.73 0.76 -3.30
CA THR A 200 28.98 1.97 -3.00
C THR A 200 29.70 2.77 -1.91
N ILE A 201 29.86 4.06 -2.14
CA ILE A 201 30.47 5.02 -1.21
C ILE A 201 29.41 6.02 -0.75
N ASP A 202 29.56 6.50 0.47
CA ASP A 202 28.71 7.53 1.04
C ASP A 202 29.05 8.92 0.47
N ARG A 203 28.14 9.85 0.61
CA ARG A 203 28.25 11.19 0.07
C ARG A 203 29.51 11.91 0.54
N ASP A 204 29.82 11.83 1.83
CA ASP A 204 30.97 12.52 2.41
C ASP A 204 32.30 12.05 1.79
N THR A 205 32.43 10.75 1.56
CA THR A 205 33.59 10.15 0.90
C THR A 205 33.63 10.52 -0.58
N ALA A 206 32.48 10.52 -1.27
CA ALA A 206 32.41 10.92 -2.67
C ALA A 206 32.75 12.41 -2.86
N GLU A 207 32.28 13.31 -1.98
CA GLU A 207 32.63 14.74 -2.00
C GLU A 207 34.13 14.96 -1.82
N TYR A 208 34.78 14.17 -0.95
CA TYR A 208 36.21 14.23 -0.77
C TYR A 208 36.96 13.79 -2.03
N ILE A 209 36.52 12.70 -2.68
CA ILE A 209 37.15 12.22 -3.92
C ILE A 209 36.98 13.27 -5.01
N VAL A 210 35.78 13.82 -5.22
CA VAL A 210 35.52 14.85 -6.22
C VAL A 210 36.38 16.09 -5.99
N GLY A 211 36.52 16.53 -4.74
CA GLY A 211 37.40 17.65 -4.37
C GLY A 211 38.89 17.37 -4.63
N SER A 212 39.37 16.14 -4.38
CA SER A 212 40.79 15.76 -4.61
C SER A 212 41.12 15.67 -6.10
N PHE A 213 40.13 15.40 -6.97
CA PHE A 213 40.31 15.43 -8.43
C PHE A 213 40.12 16.83 -9.04
N GLY A 214 39.82 17.87 -8.23
CA GLY A 214 39.71 19.26 -8.69
C GLY A 214 38.38 19.62 -9.28
N HIS A 215 37.33 18.82 -9.04
CA HIS A 215 35.96 19.09 -9.44
C HIS A 215 35.16 19.78 -8.32
N LYS A 216 34.12 20.52 -8.67
CA LYS A 216 33.21 21.15 -7.70
C LYS A 216 32.00 20.28 -7.47
N VAL A 217 31.63 20.08 -6.21
CA VAL A 217 30.37 19.40 -5.86
C VAL A 217 29.26 20.43 -5.86
N VAL A 218 28.26 20.19 -6.70
CA VAL A 218 26.98 20.91 -6.65
C VAL A 218 26.05 20.09 -5.77
N LYS A 219 25.49 20.71 -4.76
CA LYS A 219 24.45 20.05 -3.94
C LYS A 219 23.24 19.79 -4.83
N ASP A 220 22.78 18.56 -4.87
CA ASP A 220 21.59 18.13 -5.63
C ASP A 220 20.29 18.82 -5.14
N ASN A 221 20.43 19.73 -4.18
CA ASN A 221 19.33 20.44 -3.53
C ASN A 221 18.78 21.58 -4.38
N GLN A 222 19.32 21.87 -5.58
CA GLN A 222 18.84 23.00 -6.39
C GLN A 222 17.33 22.86 -6.69
N ILE A 223 16.88 21.65 -7.02
CA ILE A 223 15.45 21.38 -7.30
C ILE A 223 14.65 21.47 -6.00
N ASP A 224 15.15 20.92 -4.90
CA ASP A 224 14.49 21.01 -3.60
C ASP A 224 14.50 22.45 -3.04
N ASP A 225 15.57 23.20 -3.30
CA ASP A 225 15.69 24.62 -2.96
C ASP A 225 14.76 25.49 -3.84
N GLU A 226 14.62 25.18 -5.14
CA GLU A 226 13.64 25.84 -6.01
C GLU A 226 12.21 25.52 -5.58
N LEU A 227 11.91 24.26 -5.25
CA LEU A 227 10.61 23.86 -4.71
C LEU A 227 10.32 24.53 -3.37
N SER A 228 11.33 24.64 -2.49
CA SER A 228 11.23 25.35 -1.21
C SER A 228 11.02 26.84 -1.40
N LYS A 229 11.68 27.43 -2.39
CA LYS A 229 11.49 28.84 -2.77
C LYS A 229 10.11 29.06 -3.37
N LEU A 230 9.63 28.15 -4.24
CA LEU A 230 8.26 28.21 -4.78
C LEU A 230 7.20 28.10 -3.67
N LYS A 231 7.47 27.32 -2.61
CA LYS A 231 6.60 27.24 -1.42
C LYS A 231 6.71 28.47 -0.53
N LYS A 232 7.93 28.98 -0.26
CA LYS A 232 8.19 30.06 0.72
C LYS A 232 8.16 31.47 0.16
N SER A 233 8.42 31.68 -1.13
CA SER A 233 8.71 33.00 -1.68
C SER A 233 7.53 33.97 -1.77
N LYS A 234 6.35 33.65 -1.18
CA LYS A 234 5.15 34.48 -1.42
C LYS A 234 4.16 34.58 -0.27
N GLU A 235 4.54 34.25 0.96
CA GLU A 235 3.68 34.48 2.13
C GLU A 235 3.44 35.98 2.36
N GLU A 236 4.33 36.86 1.91
CA GLU A 236 4.23 38.31 2.03
C GLU A 236 3.24 38.93 1.02
N GLU A 237 2.82 38.23 -0.02
CA GLU A 237 1.89 38.70 -1.06
C GLU A 237 0.44 38.27 -0.86
N ASP A 238 0.14 37.51 0.19
CA ASP A 238 -1.20 36.99 0.44
C ASP A 238 -2.10 38.10 1.03
N THR A 239 -3.04 38.58 0.21
CA THR A 239 -3.90 39.75 0.57
C THR A 239 -5.38 39.41 0.63
N PHE A 240 -5.83 38.31 -0.01
CA PHE A 240 -7.24 37.93 -0.11
C PHE A 240 -7.60 36.90 0.95
N SER A 241 -8.71 37.09 1.65
CA SER A 241 -9.28 36.06 2.54
C SER A 241 -9.83 34.89 1.71
N ARG A 242 -9.57 33.67 2.14
CA ARG A 242 -10.10 32.46 1.49
C ARG A 242 -11.22 31.83 2.34
N PRO A 243 -12.11 31.05 1.70
CA PRO A 243 -13.08 30.21 2.42
C PRO A 243 -12.39 29.28 3.41
N PRO A 244 -12.94 29.11 4.64
CA PRO A 244 -12.38 28.18 5.60
C PRO A 244 -12.55 26.73 5.14
N VAL A 245 -11.57 25.91 5.46
CA VAL A 245 -11.60 24.47 5.26
C VAL A 245 -11.83 23.79 6.61
N VAL A 246 -12.91 23.05 6.73
CA VAL A 246 -13.41 22.48 7.98
C VAL A 246 -13.43 20.97 7.89
N THR A 247 -12.78 20.26 8.80
CA THR A 247 -12.91 18.81 8.91
C THR A 247 -13.90 18.44 10.02
N VAL A 248 -14.78 17.49 9.71
CA VAL A 248 -15.72 16.93 10.68
C VAL A 248 -15.16 15.62 11.23
N MET A 249 -14.98 15.54 12.55
CA MET A 249 -14.41 14.40 13.25
C MET A 249 -15.30 13.94 14.41
N GLY A 250 -15.07 12.75 14.92
CA GLY A 250 -15.80 12.17 16.06
C GLY A 250 -15.98 10.68 15.91
N HIS A 251 -16.65 10.07 16.88
CA HIS A 251 -16.87 8.62 16.93
C HIS A 251 -17.83 8.15 15.81
N VAL A 252 -17.82 6.84 15.52
CA VAL A 252 -18.84 6.19 14.68
C VAL A 252 -20.21 6.42 15.33
N ASP A 253 -21.27 6.52 14.54
CA ASP A 253 -22.67 6.73 14.97
C ASP A 253 -22.97 8.03 15.75
N HIS A 254 -21.99 8.94 15.92
CA HIS A 254 -22.27 10.26 16.49
C HIS A 254 -22.96 11.21 15.53
N GLY A 255 -23.20 10.79 14.28
CA GLY A 255 -23.99 11.50 13.29
C GLY A 255 -23.18 12.52 12.49
N LYS A 256 -21.88 12.28 12.25
CA LYS A 256 -21.02 13.11 11.39
C LYS A 256 -21.58 13.25 9.97
N THR A 257 -21.79 12.12 9.28
CA THR A 257 -22.31 12.10 7.91
C THR A 257 -23.74 12.64 7.85
N SER A 258 -24.56 12.37 8.88
CA SER A 258 -25.92 12.94 8.98
C SER A 258 -25.89 14.47 9.15
N LEU A 259 -24.94 15.01 9.92
CA LEU A 259 -24.72 16.44 10.04
C LEU A 259 -24.33 17.06 8.69
N LEU A 260 -23.39 16.42 7.99
CA LEU A 260 -22.94 16.87 6.70
C LEU A 260 -24.03 16.79 5.63
N ASP A 261 -24.83 15.73 5.63
CA ASP A 261 -26.03 15.62 4.76
C ASP A 261 -27.04 16.73 5.05
N ALA A 262 -27.26 17.03 6.33
CA ALA A 262 -28.18 18.12 6.72
C ALA A 262 -27.67 19.51 6.26
N LEU A 263 -26.36 19.72 6.25
CA LEU A 263 -25.72 20.96 5.77
C LEU A 263 -25.70 21.08 4.24
N ARG A 264 -25.65 19.94 3.53
CA ARG A 264 -25.63 19.83 2.06
C ARG A 264 -27.03 19.74 1.44
N GLU A 265 -28.03 19.43 2.24
CA GLU A 265 -29.37 19.06 1.78
C GLU A 265 -29.37 17.81 0.86
N THR A 266 -28.50 16.85 1.17
CA THR A 266 -28.34 15.60 0.44
C THR A 266 -28.62 14.40 1.36
N ASN A 267 -28.61 13.20 0.82
CA ASN A 267 -28.80 11.95 1.58
C ASN A 267 -27.75 10.92 1.17
N VAL A 268 -26.48 11.18 1.47
CA VAL A 268 -25.34 10.32 1.14
C VAL A 268 -25.32 9.09 2.03
N VAL A 269 -25.71 9.23 3.30
CA VAL A 269 -25.79 8.11 4.27
C VAL A 269 -26.58 6.93 3.71
N ALA A 270 -27.68 7.17 2.98
CA ALA A 270 -28.50 6.10 2.40
C ALA A 270 -27.84 5.37 1.23
N THR A 271 -26.81 5.96 0.62
CA THR A 271 -26.11 5.39 -0.55
C THR A 271 -24.82 4.69 -0.20
N GLU A 272 -24.28 4.91 0.99
CA GLU A 272 -23.02 4.30 1.45
C GLU A 272 -23.25 2.86 1.94
N HIS A 273 -22.33 1.96 1.58
CA HIS A 273 -22.36 0.57 2.03
C HIS A 273 -22.18 0.48 3.55
N GLY A 274 -23.14 -0.16 4.22
CA GLY A 274 -23.12 -0.29 5.68
C GLY A 274 -23.49 0.99 6.44
N GLY A 275 -23.92 2.08 5.76
CA GLY A 275 -24.26 3.36 6.38
C GLY A 275 -23.10 4.07 7.07
N ILE A 276 -21.86 3.73 6.71
CA ILE A 276 -20.62 4.32 7.26
C ILE A 276 -19.77 4.94 6.16
N THR A 277 -19.24 6.13 6.41
CA THR A 277 -18.29 6.77 5.49
C THR A 277 -16.94 6.05 5.52
N GLN A 278 -16.48 5.59 4.36
CA GLN A 278 -15.21 4.88 4.19
C GLN A 278 -14.22 5.62 3.26
N HIS A 279 -14.64 6.71 2.64
CA HIS A 279 -13.84 7.58 1.77
C HIS A 279 -13.74 8.98 2.35
N ILE A 280 -12.70 9.72 1.96
CA ILE A 280 -12.62 11.15 2.30
C ILE A 280 -13.45 11.92 1.27
N GLY A 281 -14.56 12.50 1.70
CA GLY A 281 -15.38 13.41 0.91
C GLY A 281 -14.95 14.87 1.11
N ALA A 282 -14.93 15.66 0.04
CA ALA A 282 -14.73 17.12 0.15
C ALA A 282 -15.75 17.86 -0.69
N TYR A 283 -16.36 18.87 -0.13
CA TYR A 283 -17.42 19.65 -0.79
C TYR A 283 -17.57 21.05 -0.21
N GLN A 284 -18.24 21.90 -0.94
CA GLN A 284 -18.51 23.28 -0.53
C GLN A 284 -19.97 23.49 -0.17
N VAL A 285 -20.18 24.22 0.90
CA VAL A 285 -21.49 24.69 1.34
C VAL A 285 -21.52 26.21 1.23
N PHE A 286 -22.61 26.72 0.67
CA PHE A 286 -22.86 28.14 0.58
C PHE A 286 -23.70 28.58 1.76
N THR A 287 -23.32 29.70 2.41
CA THR A 287 -24.06 30.25 3.54
C THR A 287 -24.90 31.44 3.12
N ASP A 288 -25.93 31.73 3.89
CA ASP A 288 -26.83 32.86 3.67
C ASP A 288 -26.13 34.20 3.61
N ASN A 289 -24.95 34.33 4.22
CA ASN A 289 -24.07 35.50 4.20
C ASN A 289 -23.20 35.62 2.95
N ASN A 290 -23.52 34.91 1.86
CA ASN A 290 -22.73 34.86 0.61
C ASN A 290 -21.28 34.39 0.78
N LYS A 291 -20.96 33.61 1.82
CA LYS A 291 -19.63 33.04 2.05
C LYS A 291 -19.62 31.54 1.78
N TRP A 292 -18.59 31.07 1.11
CA TRP A 292 -18.35 29.63 0.91
C TRP A 292 -17.60 29.04 2.11
N MET A 293 -17.92 27.82 2.45
CA MET A 293 -17.15 26.98 3.39
C MET A 293 -16.89 25.63 2.74
N THR A 294 -15.68 25.07 2.93
CA THR A 294 -15.32 23.76 2.43
C THR A 294 -15.30 22.77 3.58
N PHE A 295 -16.09 21.71 3.48
CA PHE A 295 -16.12 20.63 4.45
C PHE A 295 -15.35 19.41 3.92
N ILE A 296 -14.59 18.78 4.80
CA ILE A 296 -13.94 17.50 4.58
C ILE A 296 -14.59 16.49 5.52
N ASP A 297 -15.20 15.46 4.94
CA ASP A 297 -15.75 14.32 5.68
C ASP A 297 -14.66 13.28 5.88
N THR A 298 -14.45 12.86 7.13
CA THR A 298 -13.46 11.83 7.47
C THR A 298 -14.15 10.62 8.13
N PRO A 299 -13.74 9.39 7.75
CA PRO A 299 -14.26 8.19 8.38
C PRO A 299 -14.01 8.17 9.89
N GLY A 300 -15.01 7.77 10.68
CA GLY A 300 -14.91 7.72 12.14
C GLY A 300 -14.11 6.53 12.69
N HIS A 301 -13.96 5.45 11.91
CA HIS A 301 -13.40 4.19 12.37
C HIS A 301 -11.90 4.22 12.65
N ALA A 302 -11.43 3.46 13.66
CA ALA A 302 -10.02 3.37 14.06
C ALA A 302 -9.06 2.92 12.93
N ALA A 303 -9.54 2.13 11.96
CA ALA A 303 -8.73 1.74 10.80
C ALA A 303 -8.28 2.95 9.95
N PHE A 304 -9.02 4.07 10.00
CA PHE A 304 -8.78 5.27 9.17
C PHE A 304 -8.02 6.39 9.92
N THR A 305 -7.18 6.05 10.91
CA THR A 305 -6.37 7.01 11.68
C THR A 305 -5.54 7.93 10.78
N GLU A 306 -4.89 7.39 9.74
CA GLU A 306 -4.10 8.16 8.78
C GLU A 306 -4.94 9.17 7.99
N MET A 307 -6.18 8.81 7.64
CA MET A 307 -7.10 9.73 6.96
C MET A 307 -7.51 10.88 7.87
N ARG A 308 -7.74 10.64 9.19
CA ARG A 308 -8.02 11.69 10.17
C ARG A 308 -6.83 12.60 10.38
N ALA A 309 -5.62 12.02 10.54
CA ALA A 309 -4.38 12.80 10.66
C ALA A 309 -4.11 13.67 9.42
N ARG A 310 -4.45 13.18 8.23
CA ARG A 310 -4.38 13.94 6.98
C ARG A 310 -5.42 15.06 6.96
N GLY A 311 -6.67 14.74 7.30
CA GLY A 311 -7.75 15.71 7.42
C GLY A 311 -7.34 16.89 8.32
N SER A 312 -6.85 16.64 9.53
CA SER A 312 -6.45 17.70 10.48
C SER A 312 -5.27 18.56 9.99
N LYS A 313 -4.36 18.02 9.18
CA LYS A 313 -3.22 18.79 8.63
C LYS A 313 -3.60 19.73 7.50
N ILE A 314 -4.69 19.43 6.80
CA ILE A 314 -5.13 20.17 5.61
C ILE A 314 -6.10 21.30 5.98
N THR A 315 -6.74 21.21 7.15
CA THR A 315 -7.87 22.05 7.55
C THR A 315 -7.49 23.18 8.49
N ASP A 316 -8.33 24.21 8.49
CA ASP A 316 -8.21 25.39 9.33
C ASP A 316 -8.96 25.23 10.65
N ILE A 317 -10.08 24.49 10.64
CA ILE A 317 -10.97 24.29 11.80
C ILE A 317 -11.40 22.84 11.85
N VAL A 318 -11.46 22.25 13.05
CA VAL A 318 -12.01 20.92 13.28
C VAL A 318 -13.34 21.04 14.00
N VAL A 319 -14.41 20.49 13.43
CA VAL A 319 -15.70 20.32 14.09
C VAL A 319 -15.76 18.92 14.71
N LEU A 320 -15.71 18.87 16.04
CA LEU A 320 -15.78 17.63 16.82
C LEU A 320 -17.25 17.32 17.15
N VAL A 321 -17.78 16.26 16.52
CA VAL A 321 -19.16 15.82 16.73
C VAL A 321 -19.21 14.80 17.86
N VAL A 322 -19.95 15.12 18.90
CA VAL A 322 -20.16 14.23 20.07
C VAL A 322 -21.68 14.02 20.23
N ALA A 323 -22.09 12.75 20.28
CA ALA A 323 -23.49 12.45 20.54
C ALA A 323 -23.81 12.64 22.02
N ALA A 324 -24.89 13.39 22.30
CA ALA A 324 -25.28 13.74 23.66
C ALA A 324 -25.63 12.53 24.54
N ASN A 325 -26.15 11.44 23.93
CA ASN A 325 -26.52 10.19 24.64
C ASN A 325 -25.32 9.30 24.98
N ASP A 326 -24.25 9.35 24.17
CA ASP A 326 -23.10 8.42 24.28
C ASP A 326 -21.89 9.05 24.97
N GLY A 327 -21.74 10.38 24.89
CA GLY A 327 -20.59 11.11 25.44
C GLY A 327 -19.30 10.89 24.67
N ILE A 328 -18.16 11.08 25.32
CA ILE A 328 -16.85 10.93 24.71
C ILE A 328 -16.47 9.45 24.64
N LYS A 329 -16.03 9.02 23.46
CA LYS A 329 -15.61 7.66 23.13
C LYS A 329 -14.13 7.65 22.69
N PRO A 330 -13.44 6.48 22.65
CA PRO A 330 -12.00 6.42 22.32
C PRO A 330 -11.63 7.11 20.99
N GLN A 331 -12.45 6.98 19.95
CA GLN A 331 -12.19 7.65 18.67
C GLN A 331 -12.41 9.18 18.73
N THR A 332 -13.23 9.68 19.66
CA THR A 332 -13.37 11.10 19.93
C THR A 332 -12.09 11.64 20.59
N ILE A 333 -11.51 10.88 21.53
CA ILE A 333 -10.24 11.23 22.16
C ILE A 333 -9.11 11.27 21.11
N GLU A 334 -9.05 10.28 20.23
CA GLU A 334 -8.10 10.25 19.13
C GLU A 334 -8.25 11.49 18.21
N ALA A 335 -9.50 11.87 17.87
CA ALA A 335 -9.76 13.06 17.08
C ALA A 335 -9.27 14.36 17.76
N ILE A 336 -9.46 14.48 19.07
CA ILE A 336 -8.93 15.60 19.89
C ILE A 336 -7.40 15.65 19.81
N GLN A 337 -6.75 14.48 19.96
CA GLN A 337 -5.29 14.40 19.90
C GLN A 337 -4.75 14.78 18.50
N HIS A 338 -5.41 14.37 17.42
CA HIS A 338 -5.04 14.78 16.06
C HIS A 338 -5.19 16.28 15.83
N ALA A 339 -6.28 16.88 16.30
CA ALA A 339 -6.50 18.32 16.18
C ALA A 339 -5.47 19.12 17.00
N LYS A 340 -5.19 18.70 18.25
CA LYS A 340 -4.14 19.30 19.09
C LYS A 340 -2.74 19.16 18.47
N ALA A 341 -2.40 17.99 17.93
CA ALA A 341 -1.12 17.75 17.27
C ALA A 341 -0.94 18.62 16.00
N ALA A 342 -2.03 18.86 15.26
CA ALA A 342 -2.06 19.76 14.11
C ALA A 342 -2.15 21.24 14.51
N LYS A 343 -2.38 21.57 15.78
CA LYS A 343 -2.59 22.94 16.31
C LYS A 343 -3.76 23.65 15.64
N VAL A 344 -4.82 22.91 15.32
CA VAL A 344 -6.03 23.44 14.67
C VAL A 344 -7.09 23.70 15.75
N PRO A 345 -7.79 24.85 15.75
CA PRO A 345 -8.87 25.12 16.68
C PRO A 345 -10.04 24.15 16.51
N ILE A 346 -10.65 23.80 17.64
CA ILE A 346 -11.74 22.83 17.72
C ILE A 346 -13.04 23.57 18.06
N ILE A 347 -14.10 23.28 17.30
CA ILE A 347 -15.48 23.65 17.64
C ILE A 347 -16.20 22.34 17.99
N VAL A 348 -16.87 22.30 19.13
CA VAL A 348 -17.61 21.12 19.57
C VAL A 348 -19.08 21.24 19.16
N ALA A 349 -19.56 20.22 18.46
CA ALA A 349 -20.96 20.07 18.09
C ALA A 349 -21.58 18.90 18.86
N ILE A 350 -22.36 19.20 19.91
CA ILE A 350 -23.11 18.18 20.64
C ILE A 350 -24.35 17.82 19.83
N ASN A 351 -24.36 16.66 19.21
CA ASN A 351 -25.43 16.17 18.35
C ASN A 351 -26.42 15.28 19.10
N LYS A 352 -27.56 14.96 18.45
CA LYS A 352 -28.67 14.17 18.98
C LYS A 352 -29.33 14.81 20.20
N CYS A 353 -29.34 16.14 20.29
CA CYS A 353 -30.03 16.89 21.37
C CYS A 353 -31.54 16.78 21.33
N ASP A 354 -32.12 16.15 20.31
CA ASP A 354 -33.53 15.85 20.16
C ASP A 354 -34.03 14.67 21.00
N ILE A 355 -33.14 13.87 21.55
CA ILE A 355 -33.47 12.72 22.40
C ILE A 355 -33.81 13.23 23.81
N HIS A 356 -34.99 12.80 24.32
CA HIS A 356 -35.41 13.17 25.68
C HIS A 356 -34.56 12.53 26.76
N GLY A 357 -34.24 13.27 27.83
CA GLY A 357 -33.53 12.76 29.00
C GLY A 357 -32.01 12.68 28.85
N VAL A 358 -31.43 13.33 27.86
CA VAL A 358 -29.98 13.35 27.66
C VAL A 358 -29.35 14.47 28.49
N ASP A 359 -28.29 14.11 29.24
CA ASP A 359 -27.51 15.06 30.05
C ASP A 359 -26.35 15.65 29.23
N LYS A 360 -26.57 16.87 28.74
CA LYS A 360 -25.58 17.61 27.95
C LYS A 360 -24.40 18.11 28.81
N GLN A 361 -24.67 18.37 30.12
CA GLN A 361 -23.63 18.81 31.02
C GLN A 361 -22.56 17.73 31.27
N LYS A 362 -22.99 16.47 31.26
CA LYS A 362 -22.06 15.33 31.33
C LYS A 362 -21.03 15.37 30.19
N VAL A 363 -21.45 15.69 28.95
CA VAL A 363 -20.53 15.78 27.79
C VAL A 363 -19.54 16.94 27.99
N ARG A 364 -19.99 18.10 28.52
CA ARG A 364 -19.10 19.23 28.80
C ARG A 364 -18.08 18.91 29.87
N ASN A 365 -18.47 18.20 30.93
CA ASN A 365 -17.56 17.75 31.98
C ASN A 365 -16.52 16.75 31.47
N GLN A 366 -16.92 15.83 30.59
CA GLN A 366 -15.99 14.90 29.94
C GLN A 366 -15.00 15.61 28.99
N LEU A 367 -15.43 16.69 28.30
CA LEU A 367 -14.52 17.50 27.48
C LEU A 367 -13.44 18.16 28.33
N LEU A 368 -13.80 18.63 29.54
CA LEU A 368 -12.86 19.22 30.46
C LEU A 368 -11.78 18.21 30.93
N GLU A 369 -12.12 16.93 31.13
CA GLU A 369 -11.16 15.87 31.45
C GLU A 369 -10.10 15.69 30.35
N HIS A 370 -10.42 16.06 29.11
CA HIS A 370 -9.50 16.01 27.96
C HIS A 370 -8.89 17.37 27.61
N GLU A 371 -8.85 18.32 28.57
CA GLU A 371 -8.27 19.65 28.41
C GLU A 371 -8.94 20.47 27.28
N LEU A 372 -10.23 20.28 27.05
CA LEU A 372 -11.07 21.11 26.20
C LEU A 372 -12.04 21.90 27.08
N VAL A 373 -11.64 23.13 27.41
CA VAL A 373 -12.47 24.01 28.22
C VAL A 373 -13.43 24.75 27.29
N VAL A 374 -14.72 24.46 27.43
CA VAL A 374 -15.76 25.09 26.61
C VAL A 374 -16.05 26.51 27.11
N GLU A 375 -16.55 27.39 26.22
CA GLU A 375 -16.84 28.78 26.49
C GLU A 375 -17.76 29.02 27.70
N GLU A 376 -18.77 28.14 27.89
CA GLU A 376 -19.69 28.19 29.04
C GLU A 376 -18.98 27.93 30.40
N LEU A 377 -17.83 27.29 30.39
CA LEU A 377 -16.97 27.03 31.55
C LEU A 377 -15.77 27.97 31.63
N GLY A 378 -15.78 29.07 30.82
CA GLY A 378 -14.72 30.07 30.80
C GLY A 378 -13.52 29.75 29.93
N GLY A 379 -13.64 28.84 28.98
CA GLY A 379 -12.59 28.47 28.02
C GLY A 379 -12.78 29.13 26.65
N ASP A 380 -11.93 28.69 25.70
CA ASP A 380 -11.87 29.25 24.33
C ASP A 380 -12.59 28.36 23.29
N VAL A 381 -13.09 27.17 23.70
CA VAL A 381 -13.71 26.20 22.79
C VAL A 381 -15.21 26.46 22.65
N GLN A 382 -15.66 26.83 21.46
CA GLN A 382 -17.09 26.97 21.17
C GLN A 382 -17.79 25.63 21.22
N CYS A 383 -18.94 25.56 21.92
CA CYS A 383 -19.74 24.37 22.07
C CYS A 383 -21.20 24.64 21.68
N ILE A 384 -21.66 23.94 20.64
CA ILE A 384 -22.98 24.17 20.04
C ILE A 384 -23.80 22.89 20.12
N GLU A 385 -25.00 23.03 20.66
CA GLU A 385 -25.99 21.95 20.74
C GLU A 385 -26.80 21.88 19.43
N ILE A 386 -26.74 20.75 18.76
CA ILE A 386 -27.37 20.54 17.45
C ILE A 386 -28.25 19.28 17.41
N SER A 387 -29.15 19.25 16.47
CA SER A 387 -29.76 18.01 16.01
C SER A 387 -29.65 17.94 14.48
N ALA A 388 -28.83 17.04 13.98
CA ALA A 388 -28.70 16.77 12.54
C ALA A 388 -30.02 16.25 11.95
N LEU A 389 -30.76 15.42 12.70
CA LEU A 389 -32.03 14.83 12.28
C LEU A 389 -33.13 15.90 12.13
N LYS A 390 -33.28 16.76 13.14
CA LYS A 390 -34.32 17.82 13.16
C LYS A 390 -33.84 19.14 12.54
N LYS A 391 -32.60 19.19 12.05
CA LYS A 391 -31.95 20.37 11.48
C LYS A 391 -31.98 21.59 12.40
N THR A 392 -31.87 21.38 13.72
CA THR A 392 -31.90 22.47 14.70
C THR A 392 -30.50 22.99 14.99
N ASN A 393 -30.38 24.34 15.11
CA ASN A 393 -29.13 25.07 15.41
C ASN A 393 -27.98 24.86 14.40
N LEU A 394 -28.25 24.37 13.16
CA LEU A 394 -27.24 24.22 12.13
C LEU A 394 -26.67 25.58 11.68
N ASP A 395 -27.52 26.60 11.65
CA ASP A 395 -27.11 27.97 11.27
C ASP A 395 -26.16 28.58 12.31
N LYS A 396 -26.40 28.32 13.61
CA LYS A 396 -25.46 28.72 14.68
C LYS A 396 -24.10 28.05 14.53
N LEU A 397 -24.07 26.79 14.08
CA LEU A 397 -22.82 26.10 13.81
C LEU A 397 -22.09 26.74 12.61
N LYS A 398 -22.80 27.10 11.54
CA LYS A 398 -22.24 27.82 10.40
C LYS A 398 -21.67 29.20 10.82
N GLU A 399 -22.42 29.95 11.64
CA GLU A 399 -21.97 31.23 12.17
C GLU A 399 -20.72 31.11 13.04
N ALA A 400 -20.66 30.12 13.93
CA ALA A 400 -19.48 29.87 14.76
C ALA A 400 -18.24 29.53 13.93
N ILE A 401 -18.39 28.72 12.87
CA ILE A 401 -17.30 28.42 11.95
C ILE A 401 -16.81 29.68 11.23
N ILE A 402 -17.71 30.54 10.78
CA ILE A 402 -17.35 31.81 10.12
C ILE A 402 -16.64 32.74 11.09
N LEU A 403 -17.14 32.85 12.31
CA LEU A 403 -16.51 33.70 13.34
C LEU A 403 -15.09 33.22 13.65
N GLN A 404 -14.92 31.90 13.83
CA GLN A 404 -13.60 31.32 14.08
C GLN A 404 -12.66 31.54 12.88
N ALA A 405 -13.17 31.42 11.65
CA ALA A 405 -12.40 31.68 10.43
C ALA A 405 -11.96 33.13 10.28
N GLU A 406 -12.82 34.08 10.70
CA GLU A 406 -12.48 35.52 10.71
C GLU A 406 -11.38 35.82 11.73
N ILE A 407 -11.40 35.21 12.91
CA ILE A 407 -10.34 35.31 13.92
C ILE A 407 -9.01 34.77 13.37
N LEU A 408 -9.02 33.63 12.67
CA LEU A 408 -7.83 33.03 12.08
C LEU A 408 -7.29 33.84 10.89
N ASN A 409 -8.13 34.57 10.17
CA ASN A 409 -7.81 35.48 9.07
C ASN A 409 -6.86 34.85 8.04
N HIS A 410 -7.19 33.64 7.56
CA HIS A 410 -6.40 32.97 6.55
C HIS A 410 -6.41 33.71 5.22
N LYS A 411 -5.23 34.17 4.81
CA LYS A 411 -5.03 34.93 3.58
C LYS A 411 -4.43 34.02 2.49
N THR A 412 -4.68 34.37 1.25
CA THR A 412 -4.16 33.70 0.07
C THR A 412 -4.00 34.66 -1.09
N ASN A 413 -3.29 34.28 -2.13
CA ASN A 413 -3.19 35.01 -3.38
C ASN A 413 -3.75 34.18 -4.53
N PRO A 414 -4.88 34.56 -5.16
CA PRO A 414 -5.44 33.79 -6.27
C PRO A 414 -4.65 33.92 -7.58
N ASN A 415 -3.79 34.97 -7.71
CA ASN A 415 -3.08 35.25 -8.96
C ASN A 415 -1.74 34.52 -9.14
N VAL A 416 -1.42 33.58 -8.24
CA VAL A 416 -0.21 32.75 -8.31
C VAL A 416 -0.53 31.37 -8.90
N PRO A 417 0.49 30.61 -9.38
CA PRO A 417 0.30 29.21 -9.76
C PRO A 417 -0.32 28.39 -8.64
N ALA A 418 -1.27 27.51 -8.98
CA ALA A 418 -2.02 26.78 -7.99
C ALA A 418 -1.13 25.84 -7.18
N GLN A 419 -1.38 25.83 -5.87
CA GLN A 419 -0.84 24.88 -4.92
C GLN A 419 -1.99 24.22 -4.18
N GLY A 420 -1.83 22.96 -3.84
CA GLY A 420 -2.87 22.21 -3.17
C GLY A 420 -2.36 20.91 -2.58
N ILE A 421 -3.28 20.13 -2.05
CA ILE A 421 -2.99 18.84 -1.45
C ILE A 421 -3.98 17.82 -2.01
N VAL A 422 -3.48 16.62 -2.31
CA VAL A 422 -4.29 15.49 -2.75
C VAL A 422 -5.08 14.95 -1.56
N ILE A 423 -6.40 15.01 -1.65
CA ILE A 423 -7.30 14.42 -0.65
C ILE A 423 -7.38 12.92 -0.89
N GLU A 424 -7.71 12.52 -2.12
CA GLU A 424 -7.92 11.14 -2.50
C GLU A 424 -7.62 10.90 -3.98
N SER A 425 -7.27 9.66 -4.33
CA SER A 425 -6.97 9.29 -5.71
C SER A 425 -7.57 7.93 -6.04
N LYS A 426 -8.12 7.82 -7.26
CA LYS A 426 -8.74 6.60 -7.78
C LYS A 426 -8.35 6.33 -9.23
N LEU A 427 -8.52 5.10 -9.65
CA LEU A 427 -8.34 4.70 -11.05
C LEU A 427 -9.71 4.40 -11.67
N ASP A 428 -10.22 5.34 -12.46
CA ASP A 428 -11.48 5.18 -13.19
C ASP A 428 -11.26 4.45 -14.53
N LYS A 429 -12.18 3.54 -14.88
CA LYS A 429 -12.08 2.73 -16.11
C LYS A 429 -12.20 3.56 -17.40
N GLY A 430 -12.90 4.71 -17.35
CA GLY A 430 -13.13 5.57 -18.50
C GLY A 430 -12.22 6.78 -18.54
N LYS A 431 -11.98 7.40 -17.38
CA LYS A 431 -11.24 8.65 -17.24
C LYS A 431 -9.73 8.42 -16.97
N GLY A 432 -9.33 7.20 -16.59
CA GLY A 432 -7.95 6.89 -16.15
C GLY A 432 -7.69 7.30 -14.70
N PRO A 433 -6.43 7.68 -14.36
CA PRO A 433 -6.12 8.19 -13.02
C PRO A 433 -6.82 9.52 -12.77
N VAL A 434 -7.50 9.59 -11.64
CA VAL A 434 -8.29 10.74 -11.19
C VAL A 434 -7.91 11.03 -9.75
N SER A 435 -7.64 12.30 -9.42
CA SER A 435 -7.34 12.71 -8.06
C SER A 435 -8.23 13.88 -7.64
N THR A 436 -8.74 13.82 -6.43
CA THR A 436 -9.44 14.92 -5.78
C THR A 436 -8.41 15.77 -5.03
N ILE A 437 -8.34 17.05 -5.36
CA ILE A 437 -7.36 17.99 -4.82
C ILE A 437 -8.09 19.12 -4.14
N LEU A 438 -7.59 19.54 -2.99
CA LEU A 438 -7.97 20.80 -2.35
C LEU A 438 -6.93 21.85 -2.70
N ILE A 439 -7.38 22.93 -3.32
CA ILE A 439 -6.51 24.06 -3.65
C ILE A 439 -6.33 24.92 -2.40
N THR A 440 -5.10 25.12 -1.98
CA THR A 440 -4.77 25.95 -0.82
C THR A 440 -4.41 27.36 -1.22
N ARG A 441 -3.78 27.54 -2.38
CA ARG A 441 -3.30 28.83 -2.87
C ARG A 441 -3.32 28.87 -4.40
N GLY A 442 -3.50 30.05 -4.99
CA GLY A 442 -3.49 30.23 -6.44
C GLY A 442 -4.76 29.77 -7.13
N THR A 443 -4.84 29.97 -8.42
CA THR A 443 -5.96 29.52 -9.27
C THR A 443 -5.50 28.44 -10.22
N LEU A 444 -6.17 27.30 -10.22
CA LEU A 444 -5.92 26.18 -11.11
C LEU A 444 -6.72 26.34 -12.40
N LYS A 445 -6.06 26.20 -13.55
CA LYS A 445 -6.69 26.35 -14.86
C LYS A 445 -6.58 25.07 -15.69
N LYS A 446 -7.56 24.85 -16.56
CA LYS A 446 -7.51 23.77 -17.54
C LYS A 446 -6.33 23.97 -18.47
N GLY A 447 -5.49 22.95 -18.62
CA GLY A 447 -4.30 22.98 -19.47
C GLY A 447 -2.99 23.15 -18.74
N ASP A 448 -3.01 23.46 -17.44
CA ASP A 448 -1.82 23.63 -16.61
C ASP A 448 -1.05 22.31 -16.47
N PHE A 449 0.28 22.43 -16.41
CA PHE A 449 1.16 21.33 -16.06
C PHE A 449 1.36 21.28 -14.54
N PHE A 450 1.36 20.10 -13.98
CA PHE A 450 1.48 19.93 -12.55
C PHE A 450 2.30 18.71 -12.14
N VAL A 451 2.75 18.74 -10.91
CA VAL A 451 3.37 17.61 -10.22
C VAL A 451 2.59 17.31 -8.94
N SER A 452 2.29 16.05 -8.71
CA SER A 452 1.61 15.55 -7.52
C SER A 452 2.37 14.33 -7.00
N GLY A 453 3.09 14.48 -5.88
CA GLY A 453 3.93 13.43 -5.33
C GLY A 453 4.95 12.90 -6.34
N LEU A 454 4.84 11.62 -6.66
CA LEU A 454 5.64 10.91 -7.67
C LEU A 454 4.99 10.90 -9.06
N GLN A 455 3.91 11.65 -9.27
CA GLN A 455 3.21 11.72 -10.54
C GLN A 455 3.27 13.14 -11.10
N TRP A 456 3.14 13.26 -12.39
CA TRP A 456 3.02 14.53 -13.09
C TRP A 456 1.89 14.43 -14.12
N GLY A 457 1.47 15.53 -14.68
CA GLY A 457 0.45 15.51 -15.69
C GLY A 457 0.13 16.88 -16.27
N LYS A 458 -0.84 16.87 -17.18
CA LYS A 458 -1.48 18.06 -17.73
C LYS A 458 -2.97 17.97 -17.49
N ILE A 459 -3.56 19.00 -16.95
CA ILE A 459 -4.99 19.06 -16.66
C ILE A 459 -5.79 18.98 -17.97
N ARG A 460 -6.48 17.87 -18.15
CA ARG A 460 -7.38 17.67 -19.30
C ARG A 460 -8.78 18.17 -19.02
N ALA A 461 -9.28 17.87 -17.83
CA ALA A 461 -10.57 18.30 -17.34
C ALA A 461 -10.55 18.38 -15.82
N MET A 462 -11.39 19.25 -15.26
CA MET A 462 -11.64 19.40 -13.85
C MET A 462 -13.15 19.31 -13.61
N ASN A 463 -13.55 18.60 -12.56
CA ASN A 463 -14.93 18.55 -12.11
C ASN A 463 -15.01 19.14 -10.70
N ASN A 464 -16.07 19.88 -10.42
CA ASN A 464 -16.37 20.29 -9.06
C ASN A 464 -16.94 19.11 -8.24
N PHE A 465 -17.24 19.36 -6.96
CA PHE A 465 -17.83 18.37 -6.05
C PHE A 465 -19.25 17.88 -6.49
N ARG A 466 -19.92 18.57 -7.42
CA ARG A 466 -21.19 18.17 -8.03
C ARG A 466 -21.01 17.34 -9.30
N GLY A 467 -19.76 17.12 -9.75
CA GLY A 467 -19.46 16.42 -10.98
C GLY A 467 -19.56 17.28 -12.25
N GLU A 468 -19.77 18.58 -12.12
CA GLU A 468 -19.85 19.54 -13.24
C GLU A 468 -18.45 19.96 -13.69
N LEU A 469 -18.27 20.12 -15.01
CA LEU A 469 -17.00 20.56 -15.59
C LEU A 469 -16.75 22.03 -15.25
N VAL A 470 -15.56 22.33 -14.71
CA VAL A 470 -15.09 23.69 -14.43
C VAL A 470 -13.80 23.97 -15.18
N ASN A 471 -13.61 25.21 -15.62
CA ASN A 471 -12.41 25.64 -16.32
C ASN A 471 -11.34 26.22 -15.39
N GLU A 472 -11.77 26.80 -14.29
CA GLU A 472 -10.91 27.41 -13.26
C GLU A 472 -11.38 26.96 -11.88
N ALA A 473 -10.43 26.80 -10.96
CA ALA A 473 -10.70 26.47 -9.57
C ALA A 473 -9.91 27.39 -8.65
N THR A 474 -10.63 27.99 -7.70
CA THR A 474 -10.12 28.99 -6.76
C THR A 474 -9.63 28.35 -5.45
N PRO A 475 -8.92 29.08 -4.58
CA PRO A 475 -8.50 28.60 -3.28
C PRO A 475 -9.66 28.06 -2.43
N SER A 476 -9.38 27.05 -1.63
CA SER A 476 -10.32 26.27 -0.82
C SER A 476 -11.40 25.50 -1.60
N MET A 477 -11.31 25.45 -2.93
CA MET A 477 -12.23 24.66 -3.74
C MET A 477 -11.70 23.22 -3.90
N PRO A 478 -12.48 22.19 -3.55
CA PRO A 478 -12.15 20.81 -3.86
C PRO A 478 -12.51 20.51 -5.32
N VAL A 479 -11.56 19.96 -6.08
CA VAL A 479 -11.74 19.63 -7.49
C VAL A 479 -11.22 18.25 -7.81
N GLU A 480 -11.97 17.52 -8.63
CA GLU A 480 -11.55 16.25 -9.21
C GLU A 480 -10.83 16.53 -10.54
N ILE A 481 -9.54 16.20 -10.61
CA ILE A 481 -8.73 16.43 -11.80
C ILE A 481 -8.50 15.15 -12.60
N ILE A 482 -8.44 15.31 -13.92
CA ILE A 482 -8.18 14.26 -14.89
C ILE A 482 -6.97 14.67 -15.73
N GLY A 483 -5.99 13.77 -15.88
CA GLY A 483 -4.82 14.04 -16.72
C GLY A 483 -3.48 13.65 -16.10
N LEU A 484 -3.50 12.93 -14.97
CA LEU A 484 -2.31 12.37 -14.32
C LEU A 484 -1.71 11.23 -15.15
N THR A 485 -0.41 11.01 -15.00
CA THR A 485 0.30 9.84 -15.56
C THR A 485 0.04 8.55 -14.78
N GLY A 486 -0.24 8.66 -13.50
CA GLY A 486 -0.54 7.54 -12.60
C GLY A 486 -1.36 8.00 -11.41
N VAL A 487 -1.69 7.09 -10.50
CA VAL A 487 -2.40 7.38 -9.26
C VAL A 487 -1.42 8.03 -8.29
N SER A 488 -1.72 9.25 -7.80
CA SER A 488 -0.95 9.94 -6.75
C SER A 488 -1.30 9.36 -5.37
N GLU A 489 -0.39 9.51 -4.43
CA GLU A 489 -0.67 9.15 -3.05
C GLU A 489 -1.56 10.22 -2.38
N ALA A 490 -2.45 9.79 -1.52
CA ALA A 490 -3.28 10.74 -0.77
C ALA A 490 -2.40 11.47 0.27
N GLY A 491 -2.53 12.79 0.35
CA GLY A 491 -1.66 13.66 1.15
C GLY A 491 -0.45 14.22 0.41
N ASP A 492 -0.26 13.85 -0.86
CA ASP A 492 0.80 14.43 -1.69
C ASP A 492 0.58 15.93 -1.94
N ASP A 493 1.68 16.68 -1.96
CA ASP A 493 1.67 18.06 -2.39
C ASP A 493 1.40 18.17 -3.91
N PHE A 494 0.47 19.02 -4.26
CA PHE A 494 0.15 19.37 -5.63
C PHE A 494 0.71 20.77 -5.96
N LEU A 495 1.47 20.87 -7.05
CA LEU A 495 2.11 22.11 -7.50
C LEU A 495 1.94 22.28 -9.00
N VAL A 496 1.45 23.45 -9.42
CA VAL A 496 1.41 23.84 -10.83
C VAL A 496 2.75 24.44 -11.23
N LEU A 497 3.20 24.08 -12.44
CA LEU A 497 4.47 24.49 -13.02
C LEU A 497 4.27 25.06 -14.42
N ASP A 498 5.15 25.98 -14.81
CA ASP A 498 5.07 26.70 -16.09
C ASP A 498 5.35 25.81 -17.30
N SER A 499 6.10 24.70 -17.14
CA SER A 499 6.50 23.88 -18.27
C SER A 499 6.48 22.37 -17.97
N GLU A 500 6.19 21.60 -19.03
CA GLU A 500 6.20 20.13 -18.99
C GLU A 500 7.60 19.58 -18.67
N SER A 501 8.66 20.22 -19.17
CA SER A 501 10.04 19.81 -18.95
C SER A 501 10.42 19.86 -17.49
N LYS A 502 10.07 20.95 -16.78
CA LYS A 502 10.27 21.08 -15.31
C LYS A 502 9.48 20.04 -14.55
N ALA A 503 8.24 19.78 -14.93
CA ALA A 503 7.41 18.77 -14.27
C ALA A 503 8.03 17.36 -14.38
N LYS A 504 8.55 16.99 -15.54
CA LYS A 504 9.23 15.71 -15.76
C LYS A 504 10.54 15.60 -14.98
N GLU A 505 11.31 16.68 -14.92
CA GLU A 505 12.59 16.74 -14.21
C GLU A 505 12.40 16.56 -12.71
N ILE A 506 11.50 17.32 -12.10
CA ILE A 506 11.14 17.21 -10.68
C ILE A 506 10.63 15.80 -10.37
N ASN A 507 9.75 15.27 -11.23
CA ASN A 507 9.24 13.91 -11.05
C ASN A 507 10.35 12.85 -11.09
N LYS A 508 11.24 12.94 -12.08
CA LYS A 508 12.40 12.03 -12.18
C LYS A 508 13.27 12.10 -10.94
N HIS A 509 13.59 13.31 -10.47
CA HIS A 509 14.37 13.52 -9.27
C HIS A 509 13.73 12.90 -8.02
N ARG A 510 12.42 13.08 -7.81
CA ARG A 510 11.68 12.45 -6.71
C ARG A 510 11.69 10.92 -6.78
N ILE A 511 11.50 10.34 -7.98
CA ILE A 511 11.56 8.89 -8.20
C ILE A 511 12.96 8.34 -7.86
N ASP A 512 14.01 9.01 -8.31
CA ASP A 512 15.39 8.59 -8.07
C ASP A 512 15.79 8.71 -6.58
N GLN A 513 15.32 9.76 -5.89
CA GLN A 513 15.45 9.88 -4.42
C GLN A 513 14.68 8.76 -3.69
N GLY A 514 13.46 8.43 -4.13
CA GLY A 514 12.66 7.34 -3.56
C GLY A 514 13.33 5.97 -3.71
N LYS A 515 13.94 5.70 -4.86
CA LYS A 515 14.71 4.47 -5.11
C LYS A 515 15.93 4.37 -4.21
N SER A 516 16.72 5.45 -4.08
CA SER A 516 17.89 5.47 -3.22
C SER A 516 17.56 5.28 -1.74
N LYS A 517 16.46 5.87 -1.25
CA LYS A 517 15.96 5.63 0.12
C LYS A 517 15.55 4.17 0.35
N LYS A 518 14.84 3.56 -0.60
CA LYS A 518 14.43 2.14 -0.52
C LYS A 518 15.64 1.20 -0.56
N THR A 519 16.62 1.46 -1.42
CA THR A 519 17.85 0.67 -1.51
C THR A 519 18.68 0.76 -0.22
N SER A 520 18.82 1.94 0.36
CA SER A 520 19.53 2.11 1.64
C SER A 520 18.82 1.44 2.82
N ALA A 521 17.47 1.43 2.82
CA ALA A 521 16.70 0.73 3.84
C ALA A 521 16.80 -0.80 3.72
N LEU A 522 16.86 -1.34 2.49
CA LEU A 522 17.07 -2.77 2.24
C LEU A 522 18.48 -3.22 2.66
N LEU A 523 19.51 -2.40 2.41
CA LEU A 523 20.87 -2.69 2.83
C LEU A 523 20.99 -2.74 4.36
N LYS A 524 20.32 -1.85 5.09
CA LYS A 524 20.27 -1.87 6.56
C LYS A 524 19.55 -3.09 7.14
N LYS A 525 18.54 -3.64 6.44
CA LYS A 525 17.83 -4.85 6.87
C LYS A 525 18.64 -6.14 6.68
N ASN A 526 19.56 -6.18 5.72
CA ASN A 526 20.37 -7.37 5.45
C ASN A 526 21.49 -7.60 6.48
N ASP A 527 21.76 -6.65 7.38
CA ASP A 527 22.76 -6.81 8.47
C ASP A 527 22.20 -7.51 9.73
N VAL A 528 20.92 -7.88 9.73
CA VAL A 528 20.32 -8.59 10.85
C VAL A 528 20.28 -10.09 10.54
N PHE A 529 21.44 -10.76 10.68
CA PHE A 529 21.52 -12.19 10.93
C PHE A 529 21.10 -12.43 12.40
N GLY A 530 19.81 -12.48 12.64
CA GLY A 530 19.30 -12.75 13.98
C GLY A 530 17.81 -13.08 13.92
N ASP A 531 17.56 -14.30 14.25
CA ASP A 531 16.32 -14.98 14.59
C ASP A 531 15.72 -15.88 13.51
N VAL A 532 16.12 -17.13 13.69
CA VAL A 532 15.54 -18.33 13.08
C VAL A 532 14.19 -18.69 13.74
N ASN A 533 13.41 -17.75 14.21
CA ASN A 533 11.99 -18.01 14.49
C ASN A 533 11.24 -17.87 13.17
N LYS A 534 11.06 -19.01 12.51
CA LYS A 534 10.23 -19.12 11.30
C LYS A 534 8.77 -18.90 11.67
N GLN A 535 8.39 -17.61 11.84
CA GLN A 535 6.98 -17.24 11.88
C GLN A 535 6.32 -17.69 10.57
N LYS A 536 5.12 -18.26 10.67
CA LYS A 536 4.33 -18.56 9.48
C LYS A 536 3.84 -17.26 8.88
N GLU A 537 4.09 -17.05 7.59
CA GLU A 537 3.69 -15.84 6.89
C GLU A 537 2.40 -16.06 6.09
N LEU A 538 1.43 -15.17 6.25
CA LEU A 538 0.26 -15.06 5.37
C LEU A 538 0.51 -13.95 4.37
N SER A 539 0.79 -14.33 3.11
CA SER A 539 0.94 -13.36 2.02
C SER A 539 -0.42 -12.84 1.57
N ILE A 540 -0.55 -11.51 1.41
CA ILE A 540 -1.79 -10.83 1.07
C ILE A 540 -1.52 -9.82 -0.06
N ILE A 541 -2.41 -9.80 -1.05
CA ILE A 541 -2.47 -8.77 -2.09
C ILE A 541 -3.75 -7.98 -1.92
N ILE A 542 -3.64 -6.64 -1.84
CA ILE A 542 -4.75 -5.73 -1.62
C ILE A 542 -4.98 -4.92 -2.88
N LYS A 543 -6.24 -4.90 -3.33
CA LYS A 543 -6.73 -4.03 -4.39
C LYS A 543 -7.93 -3.26 -3.88
N SER A 544 -7.95 -1.94 -4.02
CA SER A 544 -9.07 -1.10 -3.61
C SER A 544 -9.49 -0.13 -4.71
N ASP A 545 -10.61 0.52 -4.52
CA ASP A 545 -11.15 1.56 -5.40
C ASP A 545 -10.36 2.86 -5.29
N VAL A 546 -9.96 3.25 -4.06
CA VAL A 546 -9.20 4.47 -3.77
C VAL A 546 -7.95 4.20 -2.96
N HIS A 547 -7.00 5.14 -3.01
CA HIS A 547 -5.69 4.99 -2.33
C HIS A 547 -5.84 4.95 -0.81
N GLY A 548 -6.69 5.80 -0.25
CA GLY A 548 -6.89 5.87 1.19
C GLY A 548 -7.45 4.57 1.79
N SER A 549 -8.38 3.91 1.10
CA SER A 549 -8.91 2.60 1.53
C SER A 549 -7.85 1.50 1.48
N ALA A 550 -6.96 1.50 0.45
CA ALA A 550 -5.83 0.57 0.36
C ALA A 550 -4.86 0.75 1.52
N GLU A 551 -4.53 1.99 1.85
CA GLU A 551 -3.65 2.38 2.95
C GLU A 551 -4.23 1.98 4.30
N ALA A 552 -5.50 2.31 4.55
CA ALA A 552 -6.21 1.98 5.78
C ALA A 552 -6.26 0.47 6.04
N LEU A 553 -6.62 -0.31 5.01
CA LEU A 553 -6.67 -1.77 5.11
C LEU A 553 -5.27 -2.36 5.33
N SER A 554 -4.25 -1.84 4.64
CA SER A 554 -2.86 -2.25 4.82
C SER A 554 -2.38 -2.01 6.25
N ASN A 555 -2.63 -0.82 6.79
CA ASN A 555 -2.24 -0.46 8.15
C ASN A 555 -3.00 -1.25 9.21
N ALA A 556 -4.30 -1.52 8.98
CA ALA A 556 -5.10 -2.34 9.90
C ALA A 556 -4.59 -3.79 9.95
N ILE A 557 -4.24 -4.37 8.81
CA ILE A 557 -3.68 -5.72 8.72
C ILE A 557 -2.31 -5.80 9.41
N LEU A 558 -1.42 -4.83 9.18
CA LEU A 558 -0.09 -4.80 9.79
C LEU A 558 -0.11 -4.58 11.31
N LYS A 559 -1.22 -4.05 11.86
CA LYS A 559 -1.43 -3.94 13.32
C LYS A 559 -1.76 -5.29 13.98
N ILE A 560 -2.18 -6.29 13.22
CA ILE A 560 -2.40 -7.64 13.74
C ILE A 560 -1.03 -8.28 13.99
N GLN A 561 -0.60 -8.29 15.25
CA GLN A 561 0.68 -8.87 15.67
C GLN A 561 0.44 -10.16 16.47
N HIS A 562 1.18 -11.20 16.13
CA HIS A 562 1.19 -12.47 16.87
C HIS A 562 2.58 -13.10 16.78
N ASP A 563 3.01 -13.80 17.84
CA ASP A 563 4.38 -14.35 17.91
C ASP A 563 4.65 -15.47 16.90
N GLU A 564 3.64 -16.25 16.54
CA GLU A 564 3.76 -17.41 15.66
C GLU A 564 3.43 -17.13 14.19
N VAL A 565 2.59 -16.11 13.92
CA VAL A 565 2.09 -15.79 12.57
C VAL A 565 2.20 -14.31 12.27
N LYS A 566 2.56 -13.97 11.02
CA LYS A 566 2.71 -12.59 10.55
C LYS A 566 2.01 -12.39 9.21
N PRO A 567 1.18 -11.34 9.06
CA PRO A 567 0.68 -10.92 7.75
C PRO A 567 1.79 -10.21 6.96
N VAL A 568 1.93 -10.54 5.68
CA VAL A 568 2.88 -9.91 4.76
C VAL A 568 2.12 -9.35 3.56
N ILE A 569 2.15 -8.05 3.37
CA ILE A 569 1.52 -7.41 2.23
C ILE A 569 2.50 -7.43 1.05
N VAL A 570 2.21 -8.24 0.04
CA VAL A 570 3.03 -8.37 -1.18
C VAL A 570 2.81 -7.18 -2.10
N LEU A 571 1.54 -6.77 -2.27
CA LEU A 571 1.16 -5.65 -3.11
C LEU A 571 -0.08 -4.97 -2.53
N SER A 572 -0.04 -3.63 -2.44
CA SER A 572 -1.21 -2.79 -2.19
C SER A 572 -1.32 -1.78 -3.33
N SER A 573 -2.46 -1.75 -4.02
CA SER A 573 -2.64 -0.88 -5.18
C SER A 573 -4.12 -0.58 -5.48
N VAL A 574 -4.34 0.46 -6.29
CA VAL A 574 -5.66 0.98 -6.63
C VAL A 574 -6.10 0.48 -8.02
N GLY A 575 -7.39 0.24 -8.17
CA GLY A 575 -8.03 -0.11 -9.43
C GLY A 575 -8.51 -1.55 -9.51
N ALA A 576 -9.13 -1.94 -10.63
CA ALA A 576 -9.71 -3.25 -10.84
C ALA A 576 -8.65 -4.37 -10.76
N ILE A 577 -9.04 -5.54 -10.29
CA ILE A 577 -8.20 -6.73 -10.28
C ILE A 577 -7.94 -7.19 -11.72
N THR A 578 -6.67 -7.35 -12.08
CA THR A 578 -6.18 -7.74 -13.41
C THR A 578 -5.60 -9.16 -13.40
N GLU A 579 -5.34 -9.72 -14.58
CA GLU A 579 -4.70 -11.03 -14.73
C GLU A 579 -3.30 -11.08 -14.11
N THR A 580 -2.57 -9.96 -14.20
CA THR A 580 -1.24 -9.85 -13.59
C THR A 580 -1.28 -9.96 -12.07
N ASP A 581 -2.32 -9.42 -11.43
CA ASP A 581 -2.51 -9.52 -9.98
C ASP A 581 -2.82 -10.97 -9.57
N VAL A 582 -3.63 -11.67 -10.35
CA VAL A 582 -3.94 -13.09 -10.13
C VAL A 582 -2.69 -13.97 -10.30
N SER A 583 -1.89 -13.68 -11.33
CA SER A 583 -0.63 -14.39 -11.56
C SER A 583 0.38 -14.16 -10.44
N LEU A 584 0.47 -12.93 -9.93
CA LEU A 584 1.30 -12.58 -8.78
C LEU A 584 0.80 -13.30 -7.51
N ALA A 585 -0.53 -13.33 -7.28
CA ALA A 585 -1.12 -14.03 -6.15
C ALA A 585 -0.78 -15.53 -6.17
N LYS A 586 -0.83 -16.15 -7.36
CA LYS A 586 -0.42 -17.55 -7.52
C LYS A 586 1.06 -17.76 -7.23
N ALA A 587 1.93 -16.88 -7.76
CA ALA A 587 3.39 -16.97 -7.59
C ALA A 587 3.82 -16.79 -6.13
N SER A 588 3.16 -15.90 -5.39
CA SER A 588 3.45 -15.61 -3.97
C SER A 588 2.60 -16.43 -2.99
N ASN A 589 1.75 -17.33 -3.47
CA ASN A 589 0.76 -18.08 -2.68
C ASN A 589 -0.07 -17.15 -1.77
N ALA A 590 -0.46 -15.98 -2.31
CA ALA A 590 -1.12 -14.93 -1.57
C ALA A 590 -2.64 -14.99 -1.73
N VAL A 591 -3.35 -14.55 -0.69
CA VAL A 591 -4.79 -14.28 -0.75
C VAL A 591 -4.99 -12.93 -1.42
N LEU A 592 -5.84 -12.88 -2.45
CA LEU A 592 -6.17 -11.66 -3.17
C LEU A 592 -7.45 -11.04 -2.60
N ILE A 593 -7.32 -9.83 -2.07
CA ILE A 593 -8.44 -9.09 -1.46
C ILE A 593 -8.81 -7.92 -2.35
N GLY A 594 -10.08 -7.89 -2.78
CA GLY A 594 -10.70 -6.78 -3.48
C GLY A 594 -11.61 -6.00 -2.55
N PHE A 595 -11.26 -4.74 -2.26
CA PHE A 595 -12.06 -3.86 -1.42
C PHE A 595 -12.82 -2.87 -2.28
N ASN A 596 -14.16 -2.94 -2.22
CA ASN A 596 -15.10 -2.13 -3.00
C ASN A 596 -14.91 -2.20 -4.53
N ILE A 597 -14.23 -3.24 -5.03
CA ILE A 597 -13.94 -3.46 -6.45
C ILE A 597 -14.32 -4.86 -6.89
N LYS A 598 -14.56 -5.00 -8.20
CA LYS A 598 -14.82 -6.30 -8.84
C LYS A 598 -13.70 -6.63 -9.83
N PRO A 599 -13.38 -7.91 -10.02
CA PRO A 599 -12.39 -8.33 -11.00
C PRO A 599 -12.89 -8.08 -12.43
N ASN A 600 -11.97 -7.94 -13.35
CA ASN A 600 -12.27 -8.06 -14.76
C ASN A 600 -12.70 -9.51 -15.06
N LYS A 601 -13.47 -9.73 -16.12
CA LYS A 601 -13.94 -11.06 -16.52
C LYS A 601 -12.77 -12.04 -16.72
N GLU A 602 -11.76 -11.60 -17.44
CA GLU A 602 -10.53 -12.37 -17.72
C GLU A 602 -9.77 -12.75 -16.44
N ALA A 603 -9.66 -11.81 -15.49
CA ALA A 603 -9.04 -12.06 -14.19
C ALA A 603 -9.83 -13.08 -13.35
N LYS A 604 -11.17 -13.04 -13.40
CA LYS A 604 -12.03 -14.00 -12.70
C LYS A 604 -11.86 -15.41 -13.27
N ASP A 605 -11.86 -15.53 -14.60
CA ASP A 605 -11.69 -16.82 -15.29
C ASP A 605 -10.30 -17.40 -15.02
N LEU A 606 -9.25 -16.55 -14.98
CA LEU A 606 -7.90 -16.97 -14.66
C LEU A 606 -7.76 -17.39 -13.20
N ALA A 607 -8.38 -16.65 -12.25
CA ALA A 607 -8.36 -17.01 -10.83
C ALA A 607 -8.97 -18.39 -10.59
N THR A 608 -10.09 -18.68 -11.25
CA THR A 608 -10.73 -20.00 -11.18
C THR A 608 -9.84 -21.11 -11.75
N LYS A 609 -9.18 -20.86 -12.91
CA LYS A 609 -8.26 -21.83 -13.52
C LYS A 609 -7.02 -22.10 -12.67
N LEU A 610 -6.46 -21.08 -12.03
CA LEU A 610 -5.24 -21.19 -11.23
C LEU A 610 -5.52 -21.59 -9.77
N GLY A 611 -6.79 -21.65 -9.34
CA GLY A 611 -7.19 -21.94 -7.97
C GLY A 611 -6.74 -20.86 -6.98
N VAL A 612 -6.73 -19.58 -7.41
CA VAL A 612 -6.40 -18.45 -6.55
C VAL A 612 -7.63 -18.01 -5.76
N ASN A 613 -7.50 -17.89 -4.45
CA ASN A 613 -8.58 -17.42 -3.59
C ASN A 613 -8.71 -15.89 -3.72
N VAL A 614 -9.85 -15.43 -4.22
CA VAL A 614 -10.17 -14.00 -4.38
C VAL A 614 -11.35 -13.67 -3.49
N LEU A 615 -11.14 -12.77 -2.55
CA LEU A 615 -12.12 -12.33 -1.57
C LEU A 615 -12.57 -10.91 -1.89
N TYR A 616 -13.85 -10.62 -1.73
CA TYR A 616 -14.44 -9.30 -1.99
C TYR A 616 -15.13 -8.80 -0.74
N PHE A 617 -14.80 -7.58 -0.37
CA PHE A 617 -15.39 -6.91 0.78
C PHE A 617 -15.77 -5.49 0.41
N ASN A 618 -16.91 -5.02 0.94
CA ASN A 618 -17.33 -3.63 0.85
C ASN A 618 -17.23 -2.91 2.19
N ILE A 619 -17.04 -3.67 3.28
CA ILE A 619 -16.92 -3.15 4.65
C ILE A 619 -15.56 -3.59 5.19
N ILE A 620 -14.78 -2.63 5.72
CA ILE A 620 -13.41 -2.88 6.18
C ILE A 620 -13.34 -3.87 7.36
N TYR A 621 -14.35 -3.86 8.24
CA TYR A 621 -14.43 -4.79 9.36
C TYR A 621 -14.48 -6.25 8.94
N GLU A 622 -15.31 -6.55 7.93
CA GLU A 622 -15.45 -7.92 7.40
C GLU A 622 -14.12 -8.41 6.81
N ALA A 623 -13.39 -7.52 6.13
CA ALA A 623 -12.08 -7.85 5.59
C ALA A 623 -11.06 -8.16 6.69
N ILE A 624 -10.99 -7.33 7.74
CA ILE A 624 -10.08 -7.52 8.88
C ILE A 624 -10.45 -8.80 9.63
N GLU A 625 -11.72 -9.03 9.92
CA GLU A 625 -12.19 -10.22 10.63
C GLU A 625 -11.85 -11.50 9.85
N HIS A 626 -12.06 -11.50 8.54
CA HIS A 626 -11.73 -12.64 7.69
C HIS A 626 -10.23 -12.94 7.69
N ILE A 627 -9.39 -11.90 7.64
CA ILE A 627 -7.93 -12.06 7.69
C ILE A 627 -7.49 -12.57 9.07
N THR A 628 -8.07 -12.05 10.15
CA THR A 628 -7.80 -12.53 11.51
C THR A 628 -8.18 -14.01 11.66
N LYS A 629 -9.30 -14.43 11.11
CA LYS A 629 -9.70 -15.85 11.06
C LYS A 629 -8.73 -16.69 10.23
N ALA A 630 -8.27 -16.17 9.08
CA ALA A 630 -7.29 -16.86 8.24
C ALA A 630 -5.94 -17.02 8.96
N LEU A 631 -5.47 -15.99 9.68
CA LEU A 631 -4.26 -16.05 10.50
C LEU A 631 -4.42 -17.02 11.67
N SER A 632 -5.59 -17.02 12.33
CA SER A 632 -5.90 -17.97 13.43
C SER A 632 -5.86 -19.42 12.93
N GLY A 633 -6.31 -19.69 11.71
CA GLY A 633 -6.24 -21.02 11.08
C GLY A 633 -4.82 -21.51 10.79
N LEU A 634 -3.82 -20.62 10.80
CA LEU A 634 -2.40 -20.97 10.65
C LEU A 634 -1.72 -21.32 11.97
N LEU A 635 -2.34 -21.01 13.11
CA LEU A 635 -1.82 -21.37 14.44
C LEU A 635 -1.80 -22.89 14.62
N ALA A 636 -0.88 -23.36 15.46
CA ALA A 636 -0.92 -24.74 15.90
C ALA A 636 -2.13 -24.92 16.85
N PRO A 637 -2.93 -25.98 16.67
CA PRO A 637 -4.05 -26.25 17.58
C PRO A 637 -3.54 -26.45 18.99
N GLU A 638 -4.28 -25.96 19.96
CA GLU A 638 -4.00 -26.21 21.36
C GLU A 638 -4.47 -27.62 21.71
N ILE A 639 -3.55 -28.40 22.26
CA ILE A 639 -3.80 -29.76 22.65
C ILE A 639 -4.22 -29.74 24.12
N ASN A 640 -5.50 -29.90 24.37
CA ASN A 640 -6.03 -30.01 25.72
C ASN A 640 -6.29 -31.48 26.05
N GLU A 641 -5.60 -32.02 27.09
CA GLU A 641 -5.82 -33.36 27.58
C GLU A 641 -6.95 -33.31 28.60
N GLN A 642 -8.04 -34.00 28.35
CA GLN A 642 -9.12 -34.20 29.28
C GLN A 642 -9.01 -35.60 29.90
N ILE A 643 -8.86 -35.67 31.22
CA ILE A 643 -8.86 -36.93 31.94
C ILE A 643 -10.30 -37.48 31.95
N LEU A 644 -10.49 -38.64 31.33
CA LEU A 644 -11.79 -39.35 31.26
C LEU A 644 -12.02 -40.26 32.44
N GLY A 645 -10.96 -40.80 33.04
CA GLY A 645 -11.04 -41.66 34.17
C GLY A 645 -9.68 -42.08 34.68
N GLN A 646 -9.69 -42.57 35.92
CA GLN A 646 -8.52 -43.06 36.63
C GLN A 646 -8.78 -44.45 37.20
N CYS A 647 -7.79 -45.33 37.13
CA CYS A 647 -7.90 -46.66 37.70
C CYS A 647 -6.60 -47.13 38.33
N GLU A 648 -6.69 -48.03 39.29
CA GLU A 648 -5.57 -48.64 39.96
C GLU A 648 -5.43 -50.11 39.52
N ILE A 649 -4.19 -50.59 39.29
CA ILE A 649 -3.89 -51.96 38.97
C ILE A 649 -3.85 -52.78 40.22
N LEU A 650 -4.81 -53.70 40.37
CA LEU A 650 -4.91 -54.61 41.55
C LEU A 650 -4.05 -55.85 41.35
N GLN A 651 -4.10 -56.49 40.20
CA GLN A 651 -3.38 -57.73 39.89
C GLN A 651 -2.97 -57.83 38.41
N VAL A 652 -1.92 -58.62 38.13
CA VAL A 652 -1.42 -58.82 36.76
C VAL A 652 -1.67 -60.27 36.33
N PHE A 653 -2.48 -60.41 35.25
CA PHE A 653 -2.83 -61.74 34.71
C PHE A 653 -2.05 -62.05 33.41
N LYS A 654 -1.69 -63.30 33.19
CA LYS A 654 -1.11 -63.79 31.94
C LYS A 654 -2.22 -64.43 31.12
N SER A 655 -2.50 -63.87 29.91
CA SER A 655 -3.47 -64.42 28.95
C SER A 655 -2.74 -64.99 27.76
N SER A 656 -3.15 -66.20 27.32
CA SER A 656 -2.57 -66.85 26.11
C SER A 656 -2.89 -66.14 24.80
N LYS A 657 -3.91 -65.26 24.77
CA LYS A 657 -4.35 -64.56 23.54
C LYS A 657 -3.77 -63.15 23.40
N VAL A 658 -3.55 -62.40 24.49
CA VAL A 658 -3.24 -60.94 24.48
C VAL A 658 -1.96 -60.64 25.26
N GLY A 659 -1.28 -61.63 25.79
CA GLY A 659 -0.09 -61.46 26.63
C GLY A 659 -0.44 -61.16 28.10
N LYS A 660 0.10 -60.09 28.69
CA LYS A 660 -0.24 -59.65 30.03
C LYS A 660 -1.48 -58.73 30.01
N VAL A 661 -2.40 -58.95 30.95
CA VAL A 661 -3.61 -58.10 31.16
C VAL A 661 -3.56 -57.56 32.58
N ALA A 662 -3.72 -56.27 32.73
CA ALA A 662 -3.82 -55.64 34.04
C ALA A 662 -5.25 -55.75 34.56
N GLY A 663 -5.43 -56.38 35.71
CA GLY A 663 -6.68 -56.35 36.46
C GLY A 663 -6.78 -55.00 37.18
N ILE A 664 -7.75 -54.21 36.84
CA ILE A 664 -7.92 -52.81 37.27
C ILE A 664 -9.20 -52.64 38.06
N LYS A 665 -9.20 -51.64 38.95
CA LYS A 665 -10.40 -51.09 39.58
C LYS A 665 -10.50 -49.61 39.20
N VAL A 666 -11.61 -49.22 38.60
CA VAL A 666 -11.83 -47.83 38.22
C VAL A 666 -12.15 -47.01 39.47
N THR A 667 -11.28 -46.05 39.78
CA THR A 667 -11.42 -45.17 40.96
C THR A 667 -12.30 -43.98 40.66
N ASP A 668 -12.13 -43.37 39.47
CA ASP A 668 -12.90 -42.21 39.04
C ASP A 668 -13.17 -42.23 37.54
N GLY A 669 -14.28 -41.62 37.12
CA GLY A 669 -14.68 -41.48 35.72
C GLY A 669 -15.05 -42.78 35.02
N SER A 670 -14.65 -42.93 33.75
CA SER A 670 -14.87 -44.13 32.96
C SER A 670 -13.66 -44.45 32.03
N ILE A 671 -13.47 -45.72 31.76
CA ILE A 671 -12.43 -46.21 30.86
C ILE A 671 -13.10 -46.67 29.59
N VAL A 672 -12.69 -46.13 28.45
CA VAL A 672 -13.21 -46.47 27.14
C VAL A 672 -12.15 -47.23 26.33
N ASN A 673 -12.60 -48.23 25.55
CA ASN A 673 -11.70 -48.97 24.67
C ASN A 673 -11.07 -48.06 23.63
N ASN A 674 -9.79 -48.27 23.26
CA ASN A 674 -9.01 -47.52 22.29
C ASN A 674 -8.68 -46.05 22.69
N SER A 675 -8.88 -45.67 23.97
CA SER A 675 -8.48 -44.37 24.51
C SER A 675 -6.97 -44.33 24.75
N ASP A 676 -6.45 -43.09 24.76
CA ASP A 676 -5.07 -42.81 25.12
C ASP A 676 -4.93 -42.92 26.65
N VAL A 677 -3.85 -43.56 27.12
CA VAL A 677 -3.59 -43.78 28.53
C VAL A 677 -2.15 -43.46 28.91
N ARG A 678 -1.95 -43.07 30.14
CA ARG A 678 -0.65 -42.99 30.77
C ARG A 678 -0.65 -43.82 32.05
N ILE A 679 0.45 -44.49 32.29
CA ILE A 679 0.66 -45.30 33.52
C ILE A 679 1.62 -44.50 34.41
N VAL A 680 1.19 -44.25 35.61
CA VAL A 680 1.93 -43.48 36.61
C VAL A 680 2.35 -44.44 37.71
N ARG A 681 3.65 -44.49 38.02
CA ARG A 681 4.24 -45.27 39.12
C ARG A 681 5.01 -44.31 40.00
N ASP A 682 4.71 -44.31 41.31
CA ASP A 682 5.37 -43.44 42.29
C ASP A 682 5.40 -41.97 41.89
N GLY A 683 4.33 -41.48 41.25
CA GLY A 683 4.22 -40.09 40.78
C GLY A 683 4.94 -39.80 39.44
N SER A 684 5.58 -40.80 38.83
CA SER A 684 6.28 -40.66 37.55
C SER A 684 5.55 -41.40 36.44
N VAL A 685 5.42 -40.79 35.26
CA VAL A 685 4.84 -41.42 34.05
C VAL A 685 5.82 -42.44 33.48
N VAL A 686 5.45 -43.73 33.54
CA VAL A 686 6.28 -44.84 33.05
C VAL A 686 5.96 -45.20 31.62
N TYR A 687 4.72 -45.02 31.18
CA TYR A 687 4.27 -45.33 29.83
C TYR A 687 3.12 -44.42 29.42
N THR A 688 3.13 -44.07 28.11
CA THR A 688 2.02 -43.43 27.44
C THR A 688 1.72 -44.19 26.15
N GLY A 689 0.47 -44.58 25.96
CA GLY A 689 0.05 -45.35 24.78
C GLY A 689 -1.47 -45.50 24.70
N LYS A 690 -1.93 -46.60 24.06
CA LYS A 690 -3.38 -46.83 23.86
C LYS A 690 -3.83 -48.17 24.44
N ILE A 691 -5.09 -48.20 24.89
CA ILE A 691 -5.77 -49.42 25.26
C ILE A 691 -6.10 -50.22 24.02
N ILE A 692 -5.71 -51.51 23.95
CA ILE A 692 -6.09 -52.39 22.88
C ILE A 692 -7.46 -53.02 23.14
N SER A 693 -7.69 -53.51 24.36
CA SER A 693 -8.93 -54.20 24.71
C SER A 693 -9.24 -54.02 26.19
N LEU A 694 -10.55 -53.96 26.46
CA LEU A 694 -11.12 -53.89 27.80
C LEU A 694 -11.94 -55.16 28.02
N TYR A 695 -11.73 -55.78 29.18
CA TYR A 695 -12.44 -56.98 29.58
C TYR A 695 -13.18 -56.78 30.92
N ARG A 696 -14.39 -57.30 30.98
CA ARG A 696 -15.11 -57.50 32.26
C ARG A 696 -15.44 -58.96 32.40
N GLU A 697 -14.90 -59.58 33.46
CA GLU A 697 -14.91 -61.02 33.65
C GLU A 697 -14.20 -61.72 32.48
N LYS A 698 -14.94 -62.28 31.50
CA LYS A 698 -14.39 -62.94 30.33
C LYS A 698 -14.82 -62.31 28.99
N ASN A 699 -15.66 -61.27 29.08
CA ASN A 699 -16.26 -60.63 27.89
C ASN A 699 -15.55 -59.31 27.61
N GLU A 700 -15.32 -59.02 26.33
CA GLU A 700 -14.81 -57.73 25.90
C GLU A 700 -15.92 -56.70 25.97
N VAL A 701 -15.63 -55.52 26.60
CA VAL A 701 -16.56 -54.43 26.79
C VAL A 701 -16.02 -53.15 26.20
N LYS A 702 -16.92 -52.24 25.83
CA LYS A 702 -16.54 -50.94 25.27
C LYS A 702 -16.16 -49.92 26.32
N GLU A 703 -16.77 -49.98 27.52
CA GLU A 703 -16.61 -49.00 28.58
C GLU A 703 -16.72 -49.71 29.95
N ILE A 704 -15.94 -49.21 30.91
CA ILE A 704 -16.02 -49.63 32.32
C ILE A 704 -16.12 -48.34 33.15
N LYS A 705 -17.18 -48.27 33.98
CA LYS A 705 -17.48 -47.10 34.87
C LYS A 705 -16.86 -47.19 36.23
N ALA A 706 -16.74 -46.06 36.93
CA ALA A 706 -16.22 -45.97 38.30
C ALA A 706 -16.83 -46.99 39.25
N GLY A 707 -16.01 -47.57 40.11
CA GLY A 707 -16.37 -48.59 41.10
C GLY A 707 -16.40 -50.00 40.58
N LEU A 708 -16.25 -50.25 39.27
CA LEU A 708 -16.25 -51.56 38.66
C LEU A 708 -14.82 -52.08 38.44
N GLU A 709 -14.68 -53.40 38.48
CA GLU A 709 -13.44 -54.08 38.18
C GLU A 709 -13.43 -54.59 36.73
N GLY A 710 -12.23 -54.62 36.10
CA GLY A 710 -12.04 -55.08 34.74
C GLY A 710 -10.61 -55.40 34.41
N GLY A 711 -10.38 -55.88 33.18
CA GLY A 711 -9.04 -56.14 32.66
C GLY A 711 -8.70 -55.22 31.49
N VAL A 712 -7.51 -54.66 31.50
CA VAL A 712 -7.01 -53.79 30.41
C VAL A 712 -5.77 -54.36 29.78
N ALA A 713 -5.72 -54.40 28.45
CA ALA A 713 -4.52 -54.73 27.73
C ALA A 713 -4.00 -53.49 26.96
N PHE A 714 -2.69 -53.23 27.11
CA PHE A 714 -2.03 -52.06 26.51
C PHE A 714 -1.31 -52.44 25.22
N LYS A 715 -1.16 -51.48 24.34
CA LYS A 715 -0.37 -51.62 23.12
C LYS A 715 1.11 -51.47 23.45
N ASP A 716 1.89 -52.51 23.07
CA ASP A 716 3.36 -52.50 23.18
C ASP A 716 3.99 -52.30 24.54
N PHE A 717 3.21 -52.50 25.65
CA PHE A 717 3.71 -52.36 27.03
C PHE A 717 3.28 -53.52 27.92
N LEU A 718 4.28 -54.18 28.54
CA LEU A 718 4.10 -55.38 29.37
C LEU A 718 4.71 -55.26 30.81
N ASP A 719 5.34 -54.09 31.13
CA ASP A 719 6.02 -53.92 32.43
C ASP A 719 5.19 -53.10 33.43
N PHE A 720 3.88 -53.34 33.47
CA PHE A 720 3.02 -52.75 34.47
C PHE A 720 3.02 -53.64 35.77
N LYS A 721 2.89 -52.99 36.92
CA LYS A 721 2.94 -53.63 38.25
C LYS A 721 1.67 -53.32 39.04
N GLU A 722 1.48 -54.11 40.12
CA GLU A 722 0.43 -53.83 41.08
C GLU A 722 0.64 -52.48 41.74
N LYS A 723 -0.43 -51.73 42.00
CA LYS A 723 -0.50 -50.35 42.47
C LYS A 723 -0.07 -49.26 41.50
N ASP A 724 0.20 -49.56 40.25
CA ASP A 724 0.35 -48.55 39.21
C ASP A 724 -1.02 -47.84 38.97
N ILE A 725 -1.02 -46.56 38.77
CA ILE A 725 -2.22 -45.78 38.45
C ILE A 725 -2.27 -45.58 36.92
N ILE A 726 -3.41 -45.91 36.33
CA ILE A 726 -3.67 -45.66 34.94
C ILE A 726 -4.61 -44.44 34.80
N GLU A 727 -4.16 -43.43 34.14
CA GLU A 727 -4.98 -42.28 33.74
C GLU A 727 -5.39 -42.41 32.27
N VAL A 728 -6.68 -42.40 32.01
CA VAL A 728 -7.26 -42.40 30.70
C VAL A 728 -7.60 -40.99 30.32
N PHE A 729 -7.09 -40.53 29.20
CA PHE A 729 -7.33 -39.17 28.72
C PHE A 729 -7.76 -39.14 27.25
N SER A 730 -8.48 -38.10 26.86
CA SER A 730 -8.77 -37.77 25.48
C SER A 730 -8.02 -36.51 25.08
N VAL A 731 -7.45 -36.52 23.92
CA VAL A 731 -6.79 -35.35 23.33
C VAL A 731 -7.82 -34.58 22.55
N VAL A 732 -8.24 -33.44 23.07
CA VAL A 732 -9.13 -32.52 22.37
C VAL A 732 -8.29 -31.40 21.76
N GLN A 733 -8.27 -31.35 20.43
CA GLN A 733 -7.64 -30.25 19.71
C GLN A 733 -8.61 -29.10 19.62
N SER A 734 -8.31 -27.98 20.28
CA SER A 734 -9.06 -26.73 20.18
C SER A 734 -8.37 -25.77 19.23
N ALA A 735 -9.13 -25.15 18.33
CA ALA A 735 -8.63 -24.11 17.45
C ALA A 735 -8.34 -22.85 18.28
N ARG A 736 -7.11 -22.33 18.19
CA ARG A 736 -6.72 -21.05 18.81
C ARG A 736 -7.21 -19.89 17.95
N THR A 737 -7.70 -18.85 18.60
CA THR A 737 -8.14 -17.60 17.95
C THR A 737 -7.21 -16.46 18.34
N ILE A 738 -6.90 -15.58 17.40
CA ILE A 738 -6.19 -14.32 17.63
C ILE A 738 -7.25 -13.30 18.06
N ASN A 739 -7.10 -12.74 19.25
CA ASN A 739 -7.96 -11.68 19.78
C ASN A 739 -7.49 -10.30 19.36
#